data_4a3ec6902713044bac307185de8a1d60
#
_entry.id   4a3ec6902713044bac307185de8a1d60
#
_cell.length_a   1.000
_cell.length_b   1.000
_cell.length_c   1.000
_cell.angle_alpha   90.00
_cell.angle_beta   90.00
_cell.angle_gamma   90.00
#
_symmetry.space_group_name_H-M   'P 1'
#
loop_
_entity.id
_entity.type
_entity.pdbx_description
1 polymer ?
#
loop_
_entity_poly.entity_id
_entity_poly.type
_entity_poly.pdbx_seq_one_letter_code
_entity_poly.pdbx_strand_id
1 'polypeptide(L)'
;KATTTNATTNAKSEDVNDDFRFCAHHTPGTLGTTTCSPSHKNGRKGEGGHFFRRNAMTITRNNNTNNRRRMTPCVSSSSSSSINTATTTDANASSKDTNRGYKRRDRLAQIKGTDNGKSKVGETLELKGWVRSVRSQKDRAFIDVNDGSDMSGMQMVVLQERANESAWSLVTATPSEVSTGASIRVKGKVVESPGGKQSVEVVVDELEIIGKADPSTYPLQKKRHTLEYLRGIAHLRPRTNTIAAASRVRNQLAFATHQFFQQNGFLYVNTPIITASDCEGAGEQFQVTCLLNGLEGGEEEGGINNAPSEEQIEKVEEQVKSQGEIVRKIKAEKSEGNATKEDVDREIKKLLRLKEELELASNPKTTTAKELPKLKSGAIDYEQDFFAKRSYLTVSGQLNGEIMASAVNDIYTFGPTFRAENSNTSRHLAEFWMVEPELAFADLNDDMDCAEAYLKHCIAHVLKHCDEDLAFFEKNISKDNLRERLQNVVDQDFARITYTEAVEHVLSAKKKFEFPIEWGSDLQSEHERYISEEVYKDRPVIVRDYPKDIKAFYMRANDDGKTVAAMDVLVPKVGELMGGSQREERLDVLERKIEEVGLEKESYWWYLELRKYGSVPHSGFGLGFERLVQYVTGVENIRDVIAFPRYPGSADF
;
A
#
# COMPACT_ATOMS: atom_id res chain seq x y z
N LYS A 1 -44.13 45.91 8.07
CA LYS A 1 -43.69 47.32 8.23
C LYS A 1 -42.18 47.28 8.42
N ALA A 2 -41.57 47.65 7.49
CA ALA A 2 -40.81 48.79 6.94
C ALA A 2 -39.34 48.33 6.88
N THR A 3 -38.83 48.12 5.71
CA THR A 3 -38.17 49.03 4.74
C THR A 3 -36.83 49.58 5.19
N THR A 4 -35.88 49.34 4.39
CA THR A 4 -34.92 50.10 3.55
C THR A 4 -33.48 49.91 4.03
N THR A 5 -32.44 49.90 3.26
CA THR A 5 -32.02 50.08 1.87
C THR A 5 -30.52 49.86 1.79
N ASN A 6 -30.09 49.30 0.65
CA ASN A 6 -28.82 49.46 -0.08
C ASN A 6 -27.55 50.03 0.56
N ALA A 7 -26.42 49.31 0.37
CA ALA A 7 -25.26 49.89 -0.32
C ALA A 7 -24.32 48.84 -0.87
N THR A 8 -24.15 48.85 -2.16
CA THR A 8 -23.14 48.18 -3.00
C THR A 8 -21.72 48.70 -2.70
N THR A 9 -20.76 47.83 -2.63
CA THR A 9 -19.38 48.13 -3.05
C THR A 9 -18.77 46.89 -3.71
N ASN A 10 -18.53 47.04 -5.00
CA ASN A 10 -17.71 46.16 -5.84
C ASN A 10 -16.25 46.21 -5.38
N ALA A 11 -15.64 45.02 -5.18
CA ALA A 11 -14.21 44.85 -5.29
C ALA A 11 -13.97 43.62 -6.20
N LYS A 12 -13.46 43.92 -7.40
CA LYS A 12 -12.92 42.94 -8.34
C LYS A 12 -11.65 42.33 -7.73
N SER A 13 -11.58 41.03 -7.65
CA SER A 13 -10.33 40.28 -7.59
C SER A 13 -10.11 39.63 -8.96
N GLU A 14 -9.00 39.99 -9.58
CA GLU A 14 -8.52 39.44 -10.84
C GLU A 14 -8.09 37.99 -10.62
N ASP A 15 -8.74 37.09 -11.37
CA ASP A 15 -8.29 35.71 -11.55
C ASP A 15 -7.11 35.72 -12.51
N VAL A 16 -5.96 35.24 -12.04
CA VAL A 16 -4.82 34.88 -12.89
C VAL A 16 -4.96 33.40 -13.17
N ASN A 17 -5.46 33.08 -14.36
CA ASN A 17 -5.37 31.78 -15.00
C ASN A 17 -3.98 31.63 -15.61
N ASP A 18 -3.16 30.74 -15.07
CA ASP A 18 -1.98 30.21 -15.77
C ASP A 18 -2.34 28.83 -16.35
N ASP A 19 -2.72 28.87 -17.63
CA ASP A 19 -2.78 27.73 -18.53
C ASP A 19 -1.37 27.31 -18.94
N PHE A 20 -0.88 26.17 -18.49
CA PHE A 20 0.23 25.47 -19.13
C PHE A 20 -0.31 24.33 -20.00
N ARG A 21 -0.48 24.66 -21.28
CA ARG A 21 -0.66 23.68 -22.36
C ARG A 21 0.71 23.20 -22.83
N PHE A 22 0.93 21.91 -22.78
CA PHE A 22 1.96 21.27 -23.60
C PHE A 22 1.48 21.18 -25.04
N CYS A 23 2.03 22.01 -25.90
CA CYS A 23 1.90 21.89 -27.36
C CYS A 23 3.17 21.22 -27.88
N ALA A 24 3.03 20.04 -28.43
CA ALA A 24 4.00 19.48 -29.35
C ALA A 24 3.82 20.16 -30.72
N HIS A 25 4.73 21.01 -31.09
CA HIS A 25 4.80 21.56 -32.44
C HIS A 25 5.67 20.67 -33.32
N HIS A 26 5.06 19.95 -34.23
CA HIS A 26 5.68 19.51 -35.47
C HIS A 26 5.42 20.56 -36.56
N THR A 27 6.47 21.13 -37.09
CA THR A 27 6.45 21.89 -38.35
C THR A 27 7.17 21.09 -39.46
N PRO A 28 6.58 20.95 -40.65
CA PRO A 28 7.24 20.29 -41.77
C PRO A 28 8.08 21.28 -42.53
N GLY A 29 9.38 21.01 -42.67
CA GLY A 29 10.34 21.75 -43.52
C GLY A 29 10.73 20.93 -44.74
N THR A 30 10.52 21.53 -45.85
CA THR A 30 10.73 21.19 -47.26
C THR A 30 12.07 20.57 -47.64
N LEU A 31 11.99 19.52 -48.49
CA LEU A 31 12.78 19.12 -49.67
C LEU A 31 14.17 19.73 -49.90
N GLY A 32 15.15 18.81 -49.93
CA GLY A 32 16.46 19.05 -50.55
C GLY A 32 17.09 17.72 -50.96
N THR A 33 16.87 17.35 -52.23
CA THR A 33 17.51 16.21 -52.92
C THR A 33 18.98 16.46 -53.14
N THR A 34 19.84 15.52 -52.74
CA THR A 34 21.13 15.30 -53.44
C THR A 34 21.57 13.86 -53.32
N THR A 35 21.63 13.23 -54.44
CA THR A 35 22.20 11.91 -54.74
C THR A 35 23.71 11.91 -54.61
N CYS A 36 24.30 10.87 -54.06
CA CYS A 36 25.56 10.28 -54.55
C CYS A 36 25.78 8.86 -53.99
N SER A 37 25.89 7.93 -54.86
CA SER A 37 26.29 6.51 -54.67
C SER A 37 27.79 6.33 -54.84
N PRO A 38 28.32 5.10 -54.83
CA PRO A 38 29.28 4.61 -53.83
C PRO A 38 30.69 4.40 -54.38
N SER A 39 31.68 4.19 -53.52
CA SER A 39 32.94 3.61 -53.98
C SER A 39 33.54 2.65 -52.96
N HIS A 40 33.82 1.48 -53.46
CA HIS A 40 34.67 0.42 -52.93
C HIS A 40 36.08 0.87 -52.54
N LYS A 41 36.73 0.26 -51.54
CA LYS A 41 37.90 -0.62 -51.68
C LYS A 41 38.49 -1.09 -50.34
N ASN A 42 38.52 -2.42 -50.22
CA ASN A 42 39.62 -3.32 -49.82
C ASN A 42 40.74 -2.85 -48.87
N GLY A 43 41.03 -3.69 -47.87
CA GLY A 43 42.42 -3.97 -47.52
C GLY A 43 42.70 -4.52 -46.12
N ARG A 44 42.74 -5.85 -45.99
CA ARG A 44 43.75 -6.70 -45.29
C ARG A 44 44.17 -6.51 -43.84
N LYS A 45 43.91 -7.57 -43.03
CA LYS A 45 44.86 -8.36 -42.17
C LYS A 45 45.42 -7.72 -40.89
N GLY A 46 45.25 -8.45 -39.78
CA GLY A 46 46.10 -8.42 -38.60
C GLY A 46 45.55 -9.30 -37.48
N GLU A 47 46.25 -10.39 -37.25
CA GLU A 47 46.02 -11.45 -36.27
C GLU A 47 46.23 -10.98 -34.84
N GLY A 48 45.55 -11.63 -33.86
CA GLY A 48 45.88 -11.50 -32.44
C GLY A 48 44.87 -12.21 -31.53
N GLY A 49 45.04 -13.54 -31.41
CA GLY A 49 44.21 -14.34 -30.51
C GLY A 49 44.65 -14.20 -29.06
N HIS A 50 43.72 -14.22 -28.15
CA HIS A 50 43.96 -14.61 -26.76
C HIS A 50 42.93 -15.65 -26.29
N PHE A 51 43.44 -16.81 -25.99
CA PHE A 51 42.80 -17.97 -25.36
C PHE A 51 42.31 -17.61 -23.95
N PHE A 52 41.06 -17.90 -23.63
CA PHE A 52 40.64 -18.13 -22.25
C PHE A 52 40.29 -19.60 -22.03
N ARG A 53 41.06 -20.20 -21.12
CA ARG A 53 40.95 -21.60 -20.67
C ARG A 53 39.64 -21.83 -19.92
N ARG A 54 38.89 -22.83 -20.35
CA ARG A 54 37.84 -23.49 -19.58
C ARG A 54 38.47 -24.44 -18.56
N ASN A 55 38.23 -24.25 -17.28
CA ASN A 55 38.46 -25.27 -16.26
C ASN A 55 37.23 -26.17 -16.14
N ALA A 56 37.42 -27.41 -16.61
CA ALA A 56 36.46 -28.46 -16.38
C ALA A 56 36.70 -29.07 -14.98
N MET A 57 35.69 -29.07 -14.14
CA MET A 57 35.68 -29.79 -12.86
C MET A 57 35.15 -31.20 -13.09
N THR A 58 36.02 -32.17 -12.94
CA THR A 58 35.75 -33.62 -13.01
C THR A 58 35.08 -34.06 -11.71
N ILE A 59 33.85 -34.52 -11.79
CA ILE A 59 33.17 -35.22 -10.69
C ILE A 59 33.36 -36.71 -10.87
N THR A 60 34.15 -37.31 -9.96
CA THR A 60 34.34 -38.76 -9.82
C THR A 60 33.06 -39.41 -9.27
N ARG A 61 32.55 -40.39 -10.04
CA ARG A 61 31.50 -41.31 -9.56
C ARG A 61 32.11 -42.34 -8.61
N ASN A 62 31.53 -42.45 -7.43
CA ASN A 62 31.67 -43.61 -6.57
C ASN A 62 30.37 -44.41 -6.62
N ASN A 63 30.48 -45.61 -7.20
CA ASN A 63 29.48 -46.68 -7.14
C ASN A 63 29.57 -47.35 -5.78
N ASN A 64 28.48 -47.47 -5.03
CA ASN A 64 28.31 -48.65 -4.18
C ASN A 64 26.83 -49.08 -4.07
N THR A 65 26.66 -50.29 -4.17
CA THR A 65 25.63 -51.27 -4.41
C THR A 65 24.47 -51.33 -3.38
N ASN A 66 23.29 -51.70 -3.92
CA ASN A 66 22.27 -52.62 -3.39
C ASN A 66 21.39 -52.17 -2.20
N ASN A 67 20.14 -51.86 -2.48
CA ASN A 67 19.03 -52.62 -1.87
C ASN A 67 17.72 -52.47 -2.65
N ARG A 68 17.28 -53.54 -3.28
CA ARG A 68 15.97 -53.71 -3.92
C ARG A 68 14.90 -53.85 -2.83
N ARG A 69 13.92 -52.94 -2.80
CA ARG A 69 12.59 -53.23 -2.25
C ARG A 69 11.55 -53.04 -3.37
N ARG A 70 10.79 -54.11 -3.58
CA ARG A 70 9.70 -54.26 -4.57
C ARG A 70 8.60 -53.22 -4.29
N MET A 71 8.21 -52.47 -5.30
CA MET A 71 6.91 -51.81 -5.37
C MET A 71 5.92 -52.74 -6.12
N THR A 72 4.84 -53.04 -5.49
CA THR A 72 3.66 -53.66 -6.08
C THR A 72 2.75 -52.55 -6.65
N PRO A 73 2.15 -52.74 -7.83
CA PRO A 73 1.22 -51.78 -8.41
C PRO A 73 -0.16 -51.94 -7.80
N CYS A 74 -0.77 -50.82 -7.34
CA CYS A 74 -2.18 -50.78 -7.04
C CYS A 74 -3.01 -50.58 -8.30
N VAL A 75 -3.87 -51.53 -8.53
CA VAL A 75 -4.87 -51.55 -9.60
C VAL A 75 -6.03 -50.62 -9.21
N SER A 76 -6.43 -49.78 -10.18
CA SER A 76 -7.62 -48.96 -10.14
C SER A 76 -8.89 -49.82 -10.21
N SER A 77 -9.80 -49.66 -9.26
CA SER A 77 -11.20 -50.08 -9.41
C SER A 77 -12.10 -48.90 -9.27
N SER A 78 -12.76 -48.56 -10.37
CA SER A 78 -13.89 -47.63 -10.43
C SER A 78 -15.08 -48.18 -9.71
N SER A 79 -15.67 -47.40 -8.77
CA SER A 79 -17.05 -47.60 -8.35
C SER A 79 -17.73 -46.25 -8.12
N SER A 80 -18.70 -46.01 -8.96
CA SER A 80 -19.72 -44.97 -8.86
C SER A 80 -20.53 -45.11 -7.58
N SER A 81 -20.66 -44.01 -6.79
CA SER A 81 -21.73 -43.93 -5.80
C SER A 81 -22.19 -42.47 -5.60
N SER A 82 -23.39 -42.26 -6.05
CA SER A 82 -24.49 -41.37 -5.62
C SER A 82 -24.18 -40.29 -4.58
N ILE A 83 -24.50 -39.06 -5.00
CA ILE A 83 -24.65 -37.84 -4.21
C ILE A 83 -25.73 -38.06 -3.16
N ASN A 84 -25.37 -38.05 -1.90
CA ASN A 84 -26.30 -37.86 -0.79
C ASN A 84 -26.07 -36.49 -0.18
N THR A 85 -27.07 -35.63 -0.33
CA THR A 85 -27.29 -34.41 0.46
C THR A 85 -27.31 -34.79 1.95
N ALA A 86 -26.31 -34.38 2.70
CA ALA A 86 -26.29 -34.43 4.16
C ALA A 86 -26.40 -33.02 4.72
N THR A 87 -27.52 -32.81 5.38
CA THR A 87 -27.85 -31.73 6.30
C THR A 87 -26.72 -31.37 7.25
N THR A 88 -26.53 -30.07 7.41
CA THR A 88 -25.72 -29.43 8.45
C THR A 88 -26.10 -29.92 9.84
N THR A 89 -25.17 -30.60 10.49
CA THR A 89 -25.20 -30.79 11.95
C THR A 89 -23.88 -30.36 12.52
N ASP A 90 -23.95 -29.51 13.51
CA ASP A 90 -23.01 -29.02 14.50
C ASP A 90 -21.60 -29.66 14.51
N ALA A 91 -20.63 -28.94 13.99
CA ALA A 91 -19.21 -29.20 14.25
C ALA A 91 -18.70 -28.27 15.36
N ASN A 92 -19.16 -28.52 16.59
CA ASN A 92 -18.48 -28.06 17.80
C ASN A 92 -17.38 -29.06 18.15
N ALA A 93 -16.42 -29.25 17.23
CA ALA A 93 -15.16 -29.90 17.53
C ALA A 93 -14.22 -28.83 18.09
N SER A 94 -13.97 -28.89 19.40
CA SER A 94 -12.91 -28.11 20.05
C SER A 94 -11.60 -28.35 19.30
N SER A 95 -11.23 -27.44 18.40
CA SER A 95 -9.89 -27.39 17.84
C SER A 95 -8.94 -27.21 19.03
N LYS A 96 -8.10 -28.20 19.28
CA LYS A 96 -7.00 -28.07 20.25
C LYS A 96 -6.24 -26.80 19.88
N ASP A 97 -6.35 -25.79 20.74
CA ASP A 97 -5.72 -24.49 20.55
C ASP A 97 -4.21 -24.68 20.40
N THR A 98 -3.72 -24.65 19.17
CA THR A 98 -2.29 -24.80 18.84
C THR A 98 -1.48 -23.59 19.25
N ASN A 99 -2.12 -22.49 19.68
CA ASN A 99 -1.50 -21.27 20.18
C ASN A 99 -1.19 -21.33 21.68
N ARG A 100 -0.52 -22.36 22.14
CA ARG A 100 -0.04 -22.44 23.53
C ARG A 100 0.90 -21.27 23.82
N GLY A 101 0.43 -20.29 24.61
CA GLY A 101 1.21 -19.14 25.08
C GLY A 101 0.72 -17.75 24.65
N TYR A 102 -0.08 -17.63 23.59
CA TYR A 102 -0.68 -16.34 23.23
C TYR A 102 -1.94 -16.08 24.05
N LYS A 103 -1.84 -15.16 25.02
CA LYS A 103 -3.00 -14.71 25.81
C LYS A 103 -3.86 -13.76 24.97
N ARG A 104 -4.97 -14.25 24.46
CA ARG A 104 -5.97 -13.40 23.79
C ARG A 104 -6.58 -12.43 24.80
N ARG A 105 -6.86 -11.22 24.33
CA ARG A 105 -7.63 -10.22 25.09
C ARG A 105 -9.07 -10.27 24.59
N ASP A 106 -10.03 -10.17 25.51
CA ASP A 106 -11.44 -10.04 25.12
C ASP A 106 -11.66 -8.71 24.42
N ARG A 107 -12.23 -8.75 23.23
CA ARG A 107 -12.57 -7.56 22.43
C ARG A 107 -14.06 -7.34 22.44
N LEU A 108 -14.49 -6.08 22.39
CA LEU A 108 -15.91 -5.72 22.37
C LEU A 108 -16.68 -6.39 21.24
N ALA A 109 -16.12 -6.45 20.03
CA ALA A 109 -16.72 -7.17 18.91
C ALA A 109 -16.95 -8.66 19.19
N GLN A 110 -16.00 -9.33 19.87
CA GLN A 110 -16.13 -10.75 20.22
C GLN A 110 -17.16 -10.99 21.34
N ILE A 111 -17.21 -10.08 22.32
CA ILE A 111 -18.20 -10.13 23.42
C ILE A 111 -19.60 -9.92 22.87
N LYS A 112 -19.77 -8.97 21.96
CA LYS A 112 -21.06 -8.76 21.30
C LYS A 112 -21.48 -9.92 20.41
N GLY A 113 -20.54 -10.51 19.67
CA GLY A 113 -20.83 -11.62 18.78
C GLY A 113 -22.00 -11.32 17.82
N THR A 114 -22.74 -12.35 17.43
CA THR A 114 -23.90 -12.24 16.54
C THR A 114 -25.21 -11.86 17.26
N ASP A 115 -25.23 -11.94 18.59
CA ASP A 115 -26.41 -11.70 19.42
C ASP A 115 -26.37 -10.36 20.19
N ASN A 116 -25.44 -9.49 19.82
CA ASN A 116 -25.18 -8.20 20.47
C ASN A 116 -24.89 -8.33 21.98
N GLY A 117 -24.22 -9.43 22.39
CA GLY A 117 -23.76 -9.67 23.75
C GLY A 117 -24.81 -10.28 24.69
N LYS A 118 -26.00 -10.66 24.21
CA LYS A 118 -27.07 -11.21 25.05
C LYS A 118 -26.67 -12.52 25.72
N SER A 119 -25.88 -13.36 25.04
CA SER A 119 -25.36 -14.61 25.61
C SER A 119 -24.40 -14.40 26.77
N LYS A 120 -23.84 -13.18 26.92
CA LYS A 120 -22.93 -12.79 27.98
C LYS A 120 -23.60 -12.20 29.22
N VAL A 121 -24.91 -12.04 29.19
CA VAL A 121 -25.68 -11.52 30.36
C VAL A 121 -25.47 -12.41 31.58
N GLY A 122 -25.07 -11.78 32.69
CA GLY A 122 -24.74 -12.47 33.94
C GLY A 122 -23.25 -12.79 34.14
N GLU A 123 -22.45 -12.79 33.06
CA GLU A 123 -20.98 -12.98 33.18
C GLU A 123 -20.30 -11.73 33.72
N THR A 124 -19.20 -11.93 34.47
CA THR A 124 -18.30 -10.84 34.86
C THR A 124 -17.09 -10.83 33.91
N LEU A 125 -16.87 -9.67 33.26
CA LEU A 125 -15.83 -9.52 32.25
C LEU A 125 -14.83 -8.43 32.67
N GLU A 126 -13.58 -8.55 32.19
CA GLU A 126 -12.55 -7.52 32.23
C GLU A 126 -12.41 -6.91 30.84
N LEU A 127 -12.69 -5.62 30.71
CA LEU A 127 -12.65 -4.88 29.47
C LEU A 127 -11.62 -3.76 29.53
N LYS A 128 -11.00 -3.48 28.38
CA LYS A 128 -10.04 -2.38 28.22
C LYS A 128 -10.38 -1.61 26.96
N GLY A 129 -10.28 -0.28 27.04
CA GLY A 129 -10.56 0.55 25.88
C GLY A 129 -10.37 2.05 26.19
N TRP A 130 -10.74 2.86 25.20
CA TRP A 130 -10.66 4.30 25.28
C TRP A 130 -12.04 4.90 25.51
N VAL A 131 -12.10 5.86 26.41
CA VAL A 131 -13.32 6.60 26.75
C VAL A 131 -13.72 7.52 25.59
N ARG A 132 -14.93 7.35 25.10
CA ARG A 132 -15.55 8.20 24.08
C ARG A 132 -16.36 9.33 24.69
N SER A 133 -17.04 9.04 25.77
CA SER A 133 -17.80 10.03 26.52
C SER A 133 -18.03 9.59 27.97
N VAL A 134 -18.17 10.56 28.88
CA VAL A 134 -18.56 10.35 30.27
C VAL A 134 -19.74 11.26 30.58
N ARG A 135 -20.69 10.76 31.35
CA ARG A 135 -21.81 11.52 31.87
C ARG A 135 -22.08 11.08 33.30
N SER A 136 -21.81 11.94 34.28
CA SER A 136 -22.09 11.68 35.69
C SER A 136 -23.46 12.24 36.07
N GLN A 137 -24.16 11.50 36.91
CA GLN A 137 -25.43 11.88 37.57
C GLN A 137 -25.26 11.71 39.08
N LYS A 138 -26.31 11.96 39.85
CA LYS A 138 -26.25 11.98 41.31
C LYS A 138 -25.78 10.64 41.92
N ASP A 139 -26.28 9.51 41.39
CA ASP A 139 -26.08 8.17 41.92
C ASP A 139 -25.40 7.21 40.93
N ARG A 140 -25.10 7.68 39.74
CA ARG A 140 -24.50 6.84 38.66
C ARG A 140 -23.72 7.67 37.66
N ALA A 141 -22.75 7.01 37.00
CA ALA A 141 -22.06 7.57 35.86
C ALA A 141 -22.10 6.57 34.65
N PHE A 142 -22.22 7.14 33.46
CA PHE A 142 -22.20 6.40 32.21
C PHE A 142 -20.91 6.71 31.47
N ILE A 143 -20.13 5.70 31.15
CA ILE A 143 -18.90 5.80 30.38
C ILE A 143 -19.08 5.01 29.10
N ASP A 144 -18.91 5.67 27.98
CA ASP A 144 -18.94 5.04 26.66
C ASP A 144 -17.50 4.66 26.28
N VAL A 145 -17.24 3.36 26.12
CA VAL A 145 -15.90 2.80 25.89
C VAL A 145 -15.85 2.11 24.55
N ASN A 146 -14.77 2.32 23.81
CA ASN A 146 -14.51 1.65 22.55
C ASN A 146 -13.06 1.16 22.52
N ASP A 147 -12.85 -0.09 22.14
CA ASP A 147 -11.53 -0.73 21.98
C ASP A 147 -11.03 -0.76 20.52
N GLY A 148 -11.80 -0.16 19.59
CA GLY A 148 -11.51 -0.12 18.17
C GLY A 148 -11.97 -1.35 17.38
N SER A 149 -12.44 -2.41 18.05
CA SER A 149 -12.82 -3.66 17.38
C SER A 149 -14.18 -3.60 16.69
N ASP A 150 -15.06 -2.69 17.12
CA ASP A 150 -16.38 -2.46 16.51
C ASP A 150 -16.69 -0.96 16.39
N MET A 151 -17.83 -0.65 15.79
CA MET A 151 -18.28 0.74 15.59
C MET A 151 -18.87 1.33 16.86
N SER A 152 -19.73 0.61 17.53
CA SER A 152 -20.64 1.16 18.52
C SER A 152 -20.05 1.25 19.94
N GLY A 153 -19.00 0.48 20.26
CA GLY A 153 -18.45 0.41 21.62
C GLY A 153 -19.38 -0.26 22.61
N MET A 154 -19.21 0.00 23.92
CA MET A 154 -20.05 -0.52 25.00
C MET A 154 -20.19 0.50 26.12
N GLN A 155 -21.39 0.62 26.67
CA GLN A 155 -21.65 1.47 27.82
C GLN A 155 -21.27 0.76 29.11
N MET A 156 -20.47 1.45 29.94
CA MET A 156 -20.17 1.05 31.30
C MET A 156 -21.01 1.91 32.24
N VAL A 157 -21.66 1.28 33.21
CA VAL A 157 -22.51 1.95 34.21
C VAL A 157 -21.86 1.81 35.56
N VAL A 158 -21.37 2.93 36.13
CA VAL A 158 -20.82 2.99 37.47
C VAL A 158 -21.92 3.40 38.42
N LEU A 159 -22.34 2.50 39.30
CA LEU A 159 -23.37 2.77 40.31
C LEU A 159 -22.70 3.01 41.66
N GLN A 160 -23.13 4.06 42.38
CA GLN A 160 -22.57 4.43 43.69
C GLN A 160 -22.68 3.30 44.71
N GLU A 161 -23.80 2.54 44.68
CA GLU A 161 -24.09 1.45 45.62
C GLU A 161 -23.32 0.17 45.35
N ARG A 162 -22.69 0.04 44.17
CA ARG A 162 -22.08 -1.22 43.71
C ARG A 162 -20.61 -1.11 43.40
N ALA A 163 -20.19 -0.01 42.76
CA ALA A 163 -18.80 0.23 42.41
C ALA A 163 -17.96 0.35 43.71
N ASN A 164 -16.73 -0.12 43.68
CA ASN A 164 -15.81 0.15 44.78
C ASN A 164 -15.59 1.65 44.94
N GLU A 165 -15.18 2.08 46.14
CA GLU A 165 -15.02 3.49 46.48
C GLU A 165 -14.06 4.24 45.55
N SER A 166 -12.98 3.56 45.12
CA SER A 166 -12.01 4.06 44.14
C SER A 166 -12.67 4.36 42.79
N ALA A 167 -13.43 3.40 42.24
CA ALA A 167 -14.12 3.56 40.96
C ALA A 167 -15.13 4.72 41.00
N TRP A 168 -15.88 4.84 42.07
CA TRP A 168 -16.85 5.93 42.25
C TRP A 168 -16.17 7.29 42.35
N SER A 169 -15.08 7.38 43.10
CA SER A 169 -14.33 8.64 43.26
C SER A 169 -13.76 9.15 41.93
N LEU A 170 -13.24 8.25 41.06
CA LEU A 170 -12.67 8.60 39.78
C LEU A 170 -13.69 9.27 38.83
N VAL A 171 -14.95 8.84 38.85
CA VAL A 171 -16.00 9.41 37.97
C VAL A 171 -16.71 10.63 38.56
N THR A 172 -16.61 10.84 39.87
CA THR A 172 -17.28 11.96 40.59
C THR A 172 -16.31 13.11 40.96
N ALA A 173 -15.00 12.90 40.86
CA ALA A 173 -14.01 13.96 41.03
C ALA A 173 -14.34 15.17 40.14
N THR A 174 -14.01 16.38 40.64
CA THR A 174 -14.26 17.63 39.89
C THR A 174 -12.94 18.39 39.73
N PRO A 175 -12.37 18.40 38.50
CA PRO A 175 -12.84 17.72 37.28
C PRO A 175 -12.74 16.20 37.36
N SER A 176 -13.62 15.48 36.61
CA SER A 176 -13.56 14.01 36.56
C SER A 176 -12.21 13.55 36.04
N GLU A 177 -11.62 12.56 36.72
CA GLU A 177 -10.36 11.96 36.27
C GLU A 177 -10.56 11.07 35.05
N VAL A 178 -11.76 10.49 34.86
CA VAL A 178 -12.17 9.77 33.66
C VAL A 178 -12.63 10.78 32.62
N SER A 179 -11.80 11.03 31.64
CA SER A 179 -12.04 12.01 30.57
C SER A 179 -12.09 11.38 29.18
N THR A 180 -12.67 12.08 28.20
CA THR A 180 -12.64 11.66 26.79
C THR A 180 -11.20 11.48 26.31
N GLY A 181 -10.90 10.32 25.71
CA GLY A 181 -9.55 9.96 25.23
C GLY A 181 -8.71 9.19 26.25
N ALA A 182 -9.08 9.16 27.53
CA ALA A 182 -8.41 8.32 28.53
C ALA A 182 -8.56 6.83 28.20
N SER A 183 -7.56 6.03 28.54
CA SER A 183 -7.65 4.57 28.48
C SER A 183 -7.94 4.01 29.86
N ILE A 184 -8.89 3.07 29.92
CA ILE A 184 -9.36 2.49 31.16
C ILE A 184 -9.41 0.96 31.10
N ARG A 185 -9.32 0.34 32.28
CA ARG A 185 -9.67 -1.05 32.54
C ARG A 185 -10.92 -1.08 33.42
N VAL A 186 -11.88 -1.88 33.03
CA VAL A 186 -13.15 -2.05 33.75
C VAL A 186 -13.35 -3.54 34.01
N LYS A 187 -13.73 -3.90 35.23
CA LYS A 187 -14.25 -5.21 35.56
C LYS A 187 -15.66 -5.05 36.07
N GLY A 188 -16.60 -5.81 35.51
CA GLY A 188 -17.99 -5.66 35.83
C GLY A 188 -18.87 -6.73 35.22
N LYS A 189 -20.12 -6.75 35.64
CA LYS A 189 -21.13 -7.73 35.22
C LYS A 189 -21.90 -7.22 33.99
N VAL A 190 -22.01 -8.04 32.97
CA VAL A 190 -22.85 -7.78 31.80
C VAL A 190 -24.33 -7.93 32.21
N VAL A 191 -25.13 -6.91 31.88
CA VAL A 191 -26.57 -6.88 32.13
C VAL A 191 -27.32 -6.47 30.86
N GLU A 192 -28.61 -6.81 30.77
CA GLU A 192 -29.44 -6.23 29.73
C GLU A 192 -29.55 -4.73 29.91
N SER A 193 -29.43 -3.98 28.80
CA SER A 193 -29.56 -2.53 28.86
C SER A 193 -31.05 -2.14 28.93
N PRO A 194 -31.43 -1.31 29.88
CA PRO A 194 -32.82 -0.81 29.95
C PRO A 194 -33.16 0.16 28.83
N GLY A 195 -32.15 0.66 28.11
CA GLY A 195 -32.30 1.62 27.02
C GLY A 195 -32.30 0.93 25.64
N GLY A 196 -33.15 1.38 24.70
CA GLY A 196 -33.27 0.80 23.36
C GLY A 196 -32.10 1.05 22.41
N LYS A 197 -30.99 1.67 22.85
CA LYS A 197 -29.84 1.99 21.99
C LYS A 197 -28.82 0.88 21.89
N GLN A 198 -28.76 -0.03 22.83
CA GLN A 198 -27.86 -1.19 22.89
C GLN A 198 -28.55 -2.34 23.62
N SER A 199 -28.13 -3.58 23.33
CA SER A 199 -28.74 -4.75 23.94
C SER A 199 -28.25 -5.00 25.35
N VAL A 200 -26.98 -4.76 25.62
CA VAL A 200 -26.31 -5.01 26.90
C VAL A 200 -25.46 -3.83 27.33
N GLU A 201 -25.20 -3.75 28.62
CA GLU A 201 -24.25 -2.81 29.23
C GLU A 201 -23.48 -3.52 30.35
N VAL A 202 -22.39 -2.91 30.81
CA VAL A 202 -21.59 -3.47 31.90
C VAL A 202 -21.76 -2.63 33.17
N VAL A 203 -22.31 -3.24 34.20
CA VAL A 203 -22.31 -2.64 35.55
C VAL A 203 -20.97 -2.87 36.21
N VAL A 204 -20.31 -1.74 36.53
CA VAL A 204 -18.92 -1.70 36.93
C VAL A 204 -18.75 -2.06 38.42
N ASP A 205 -17.88 -3.00 38.70
CA ASP A 205 -17.39 -3.33 40.05
C ASP A 205 -16.06 -2.62 40.33
N GLU A 206 -15.10 -2.67 39.38
CA GLU A 206 -13.77 -2.08 39.47
C GLU A 206 -13.49 -1.22 38.23
N LEU A 207 -12.83 -0.07 38.45
CA LEU A 207 -12.39 0.86 37.39
C LEU A 207 -10.97 1.33 37.68
N GLU A 208 -10.12 1.27 36.67
CA GLU A 208 -8.75 1.75 36.71
C GLU A 208 -8.45 2.62 35.49
N ILE A 209 -7.79 3.75 35.69
CA ILE A 209 -7.27 4.58 34.60
C ILE A 209 -5.87 4.09 34.26
N ILE A 210 -5.70 3.54 33.04
CA ILE A 210 -4.40 3.09 32.53
C ILE A 210 -3.59 4.27 32.02
N GLY A 211 -4.25 5.19 31.30
CA GLY A 211 -3.64 6.41 30.77
C GLY A 211 -4.62 7.59 30.83
N LYS A 212 -4.21 8.66 31.45
CA LYS A 212 -4.99 9.90 31.53
C LYS A 212 -4.98 10.65 30.19
N ALA A 213 -6.02 11.40 29.91
CA ALA A 213 -6.09 12.38 28.82
C ALA A 213 -6.54 13.70 29.40
N ASP A 214 -5.77 14.77 29.19
CA ASP A 214 -6.14 16.10 29.62
C ASP A 214 -7.25 16.66 28.70
N PRO A 215 -8.48 16.89 29.21
CA PRO A 215 -9.57 17.39 28.40
C PRO A 215 -9.33 18.82 27.86
N SER A 216 -8.41 19.58 28.41
CA SER A 216 -8.09 20.94 27.93
C SER A 216 -7.23 20.93 26.65
N THR A 217 -6.37 19.92 26.50
CA THR A 217 -5.42 19.78 25.38
C THR A 217 -5.80 18.70 24.37
N TYR A 218 -6.69 17.75 24.75
CA TYR A 218 -7.07 16.65 23.86
C TYR A 218 -7.81 17.15 22.61
N PRO A 219 -7.27 16.97 21.39
CA PRO A 219 -7.79 17.66 20.20
C PRO A 219 -9.11 17.05 19.68
N LEU A 220 -9.42 15.79 20.01
CA LEU A 220 -10.65 15.13 19.57
C LEU A 220 -11.79 15.33 20.58
N GLN A 221 -12.24 16.57 20.68
CA GLN A 221 -13.38 16.92 21.52
C GLN A 221 -14.69 16.32 21.00
N LYS A 222 -15.72 16.24 21.87
CA LYS A 222 -17.06 15.72 21.52
C LYS A 222 -17.81 16.70 20.60
N LYS A 223 -17.30 16.87 19.38
CA LYS A 223 -17.91 17.66 18.29
C LYS A 223 -17.59 17.00 16.96
N ARG A 224 -18.29 17.39 15.90
CA ARG A 224 -17.93 16.97 14.55
C ARG A 224 -16.63 17.65 14.13
N HIS A 225 -15.66 16.85 13.69
CA HIS A 225 -14.40 17.32 13.10
C HIS A 225 -14.46 17.16 11.60
N THR A 226 -13.90 18.11 10.86
CA THR A 226 -13.74 17.98 9.41
C THR A 226 -12.62 16.98 9.10
N LEU A 227 -12.69 16.30 7.96
CA LEU A 227 -11.64 15.37 7.55
C LEU A 227 -10.31 16.10 7.30
N GLU A 228 -10.35 17.35 6.84
CA GLU A 228 -9.16 18.20 6.69
C GLU A 228 -8.45 18.44 8.02
N TYR A 229 -9.19 18.85 9.06
CA TYR A 229 -8.63 18.98 10.41
C TYR A 229 -7.99 17.68 10.90
N LEU A 230 -8.64 16.54 10.62
CA LEU A 230 -8.14 15.24 11.04
C LEU A 230 -6.86 14.83 10.30
N ARG A 231 -6.63 15.31 9.07
CA ARG A 231 -5.35 15.07 8.35
C ARG A 231 -4.18 15.72 9.06
N GLY A 232 -4.35 16.92 9.64
CA GLY A 232 -3.32 17.60 10.43
C GLY A 232 -2.96 16.91 11.75
N ILE A 233 -3.78 15.96 12.22
CA ILE A 233 -3.53 15.14 13.41
C ILE A 233 -3.62 13.65 13.08
N ALA A 234 -2.94 13.22 12.02
CA ALA A 234 -3.07 11.87 11.48
C ALA A 234 -2.78 10.76 12.51
N HIS A 235 -1.87 10.99 13.47
CA HIS A 235 -1.56 10.08 14.58
C HIS A 235 -2.73 9.88 15.57
N LEU A 236 -3.69 10.80 15.65
CA LEU A 236 -4.87 10.67 16.52
C LEU A 236 -6.17 10.38 15.76
N ARG A 237 -6.23 10.68 14.46
CA ARG A 237 -7.46 10.50 13.68
C ARG A 237 -8.04 9.08 13.67
N PRO A 238 -7.25 7.97 13.86
CA PRO A 238 -7.82 6.62 13.98
C PRO A 238 -8.75 6.44 15.19
N ARG A 239 -8.69 7.35 16.17
CA ARG A 239 -9.63 7.36 17.29
C ARG A 239 -11.02 7.88 16.91
N THR A 240 -11.22 8.38 15.69
CA THR A 240 -12.54 8.80 15.19
C THR A 240 -13.28 7.64 14.55
N ASN A 241 -14.61 7.68 14.55
CA ASN A 241 -15.44 6.64 13.99
C ASN A 241 -15.18 6.46 12.47
N THR A 242 -15.06 7.57 11.74
CA THR A 242 -14.85 7.52 10.28
C THR A 242 -13.57 6.78 9.89
N ILE A 243 -12.44 7.16 10.49
CA ILE A 243 -11.14 6.55 10.14
C ILE A 243 -11.02 5.12 10.69
N ALA A 244 -11.57 4.86 11.90
CA ALA A 244 -11.62 3.51 12.45
C ALA A 244 -12.46 2.57 11.57
N ALA A 245 -13.63 3.03 11.11
CA ALA A 245 -14.49 2.26 10.19
C ALA A 245 -13.79 2.00 8.84
N ALA A 246 -13.20 3.04 8.23
CA ALA A 246 -12.44 2.88 6.99
C ALA A 246 -11.29 1.86 7.15
N SER A 247 -10.61 1.87 8.31
CA SER A 247 -9.54 0.92 8.60
C SER A 247 -10.06 -0.53 8.75
N ARG A 248 -11.23 -0.73 9.37
CA ARG A 248 -11.84 -2.07 9.47
C ARG A 248 -12.31 -2.58 8.11
N VAL A 249 -12.97 -1.73 7.30
CA VAL A 249 -13.36 -2.07 5.93
C VAL A 249 -12.13 -2.39 5.09
N ARG A 250 -11.08 -1.57 5.14
CA ARG A 250 -9.81 -1.81 4.46
C ARG A 250 -9.19 -3.17 4.85
N ASN A 251 -9.19 -3.50 6.14
CA ASN A 251 -8.70 -4.80 6.62
C ASN A 251 -9.50 -5.97 6.06
N GLN A 252 -10.83 -5.87 6.01
CA GLN A 252 -11.68 -6.91 5.45
C GLN A 252 -11.51 -7.06 3.94
N LEU A 253 -11.35 -5.96 3.21
CA LEU A 253 -11.03 -5.99 1.78
C LEU A 253 -9.67 -6.65 1.51
N ALA A 254 -8.64 -6.34 2.31
CA ALA A 254 -7.32 -6.98 2.17
C ALA A 254 -7.39 -8.49 2.43
N PHE A 255 -8.16 -8.91 3.44
CA PHE A 255 -8.39 -10.32 3.70
C PHE A 255 -9.15 -11.00 2.54
N ALA A 256 -10.20 -10.37 2.03
CA ALA A 256 -10.97 -10.88 0.88
C ALA A 256 -10.11 -11.00 -0.38
N THR A 257 -9.20 -10.05 -0.63
CA THR A 257 -8.23 -10.10 -1.73
C THR A 257 -7.38 -11.37 -1.65
N HIS A 258 -6.72 -11.60 -0.52
CA HIS A 258 -5.91 -12.82 -0.34
C HIS A 258 -6.77 -14.09 -0.41
N GLN A 259 -7.98 -14.05 0.14
CA GLN A 259 -8.89 -15.19 0.09
C GLN A 259 -9.29 -15.56 -1.33
N PHE A 260 -9.68 -14.57 -2.15
CA PHE A 260 -10.07 -14.80 -3.53
C PHE A 260 -8.94 -15.44 -4.35
N PHE A 261 -7.78 -14.80 -4.39
CA PHE A 261 -6.69 -15.27 -5.23
C PHE A 261 -6.16 -16.63 -4.78
N GLN A 262 -5.93 -16.85 -3.47
CA GLN A 262 -5.41 -18.12 -2.99
C GLN A 262 -6.40 -19.28 -3.15
N GLN A 263 -7.71 -19.04 -2.99
CA GLN A 263 -8.74 -20.07 -3.21
C GLN A 263 -8.86 -20.45 -4.70
N ASN A 264 -8.50 -19.55 -5.61
CA ASN A 264 -8.47 -19.79 -7.05
C ASN A 264 -7.11 -20.26 -7.56
N GLY A 265 -6.14 -20.56 -6.67
CA GLY A 265 -4.87 -21.18 -7.03
C GLY A 265 -3.75 -20.19 -7.38
N PHE A 266 -3.98 -18.89 -7.27
CA PHE A 266 -2.95 -17.88 -7.52
C PHE A 266 -1.88 -17.88 -6.43
N LEU A 267 -0.63 -17.75 -6.83
CA LEU A 267 0.51 -17.58 -5.92
C LEU A 267 0.73 -16.11 -5.57
N TYR A 268 0.79 -15.81 -4.26
CA TYR A 268 1.16 -14.46 -3.80
C TYR A 268 2.65 -14.21 -3.98
N VAL A 269 3.01 -13.15 -4.69
CA VAL A 269 4.39 -12.77 -5.01
C VAL A 269 4.69 -11.37 -4.48
N ASN A 270 5.87 -11.20 -3.88
CA ASN A 270 6.40 -9.90 -3.49
C ASN A 270 7.42 -9.44 -4.53
N THR A 271 7.07 -8.40 -5.28
CA THR A 271 7.96 -7.76 -6.25
C THR A 271 8.82 -6.68 -5.61
N PRO A 272 9.98 -6.34 -6.18
CA PRO A 272 10.84 -5.29 -5.62
C PRO A 272 10.16 -3.92 -5.60
N ILE A 273 10.33 -3.20 -4.50
CA ILE A 273 9.89 -1.80 -4.37
C ILE A 273 10.87 -0.85 -5.06
N ILE A 274 12.17 -1.19 -5.05
CA ILE A 274 13.22 -0.42 -5.74
C ILE A 274 13.52 -1.11 -7.07
N THR A 275 13.42 -0.36 -8.16
CA THR A 275 13.60 -0.87 -9.53
C THR A 275 14.45 0.08 -10.36
N ALA A 276 15.11 -0.44 -11.39
CA ALA A 276 15.78 0.35 -12.42
C ALA A 276 14.95 0.45 -13.71
N SER A 277 13.76 -0.17 -13.74
CA SER A 277 12.88 -0.19 -14.92
C SER A 277 11.63 0.64 -14.67
N ASP A 278 11.18 1.37 -15.68
CA ASP A 278 9.90 2.07 -15.68
C ASP A 278 8.83 1.18 -16.33
N CYS A 279 7.83 0.76 -15.57
CA CYS A 279 6.76 -0.09 -16.07
C CYS A 279 5.80 0.66 -17.00
N GLU A 280 5.53 1.92 -16.71
CA GLU A 280 4.52 2.71 -17.43
C GLU A 280 5.15 3.60 -18.53
N GLY A 281 6.49 3.82 -18.48
CA GLY A 281 7.20 4.71 -19.42
C GLY A 281 6.86 6.19 -19.24
N ALA A 282 6.18 6.55 -18.16
CA ALA A 282 5.62 7.88 -17.93
C ALA A 282 6.53 8.84 -17.14
N GLY A 283 7.66 8.37 -16.63
CA GLY A 283 8.72 9.23 -16.09
C GLY A 283 8.49 9.89 -14.72
N GLU A 284 7.33 9.78 -14.10
CA GLU A 284 7.05 10.41 -12.80
C GLU A 284 7.36 9.48 -11.61
N GLN A 285 8.63 9.09 -11.51
CA GLN A 285 9.11 8.18 -10.45
C GLN A 285 9.89 8.94 -9.37
N PHE A 286 9.74 8.51 -8.11
CA PHE A 286 10.64 8.93 -7.04
C PHE A 286 11.99 8.25 -7.21
N GLN A 287 13.06 9.04 -7.36
CA GLN A 287 14.41 8.50 -7.45
C GLN A 287 14.94 8.08 -6.09
N VAL A 288 15.59 6.91 -6.03
CA VAL A 288 16.28 6.39 -4.85
C VAL A 288 17.78 6.51 -5.08
N THR A 289 18.48 7.27 -4.22
CA THR A 289 19.92 7.50 -4.34
C THR A 289 20.57 7.70 -2.97
N CYS A 290 21.82 7.25 -2.83
CA CYS A 290 22.70 7.53 -1.70
C CYS A 290 23.75 8.62 -2.00
N LEU A 291 23.78 9.16 -3.22
CA LEU A 291 24.77 10.16 -3.63
C LEU A 291 24.61 11.49 -2.89
N LEU A 292 23.39 11.80 -2.43
CA LEU A 292 23.09 13.02 -1.68
C LEU A 292 23.57 12.97 -0.22
N ASN A 293 23.88 11.77 0.31
CA ASN A 293 24.35 11.61 1.67
C ASN A 293 25.70 12.35 1.86
N GLY A 294 25.70 13.35 2.74
CA GLY A 294 26.87 14.18 3.04
C GLY A 294 27.07 15.38 2.11
N LEU A 295 26.08 15.73 1.26
CA LEU A 295 26.04 17.01 0.54
C LEU A 295 25.44 18.14 1.41
N GLU A 296 24.73 17.78 2.48
CA GLU A 296 24.13 18.72 3.44
C GLU A 296 25.20 19.29 4.38
N GLY A 297 26.05 20.14 3.84
CA GLY A 297 27.03 20.97 4.56
C GLY A 297 26.72 22.46 4.43
N GLY A 298 25.43 22.83 4.34
CA GLY A 298 24.93 24.20 4.38
C GLY A 298 24.25 24.43 5.73
N GLU A 299 24.66 25.47 6.42
CA GLU A 299 24.18 25.95 7.72
C GLU A 299 22.69 25.74 7.93
N GLU A 300 22.28 24.61 8.55
CA GLU A 300 21.03 24.53 9.26
C GLU A 300 21.22 25.18 10.64
N GLU A 301 20.69 26.37 10.79
CA GLU A 301 20.41 26.93 12.13
C GLU A 301 19.47 25.96 12.87
N GLY A 302 20.02 25.05 13.67
CA GLY A 302 19.28 24.12 14.51
C GLY A 302 19.76 22.67 14.54
N GLY A 303 20.70 22.26 13.70
CA GLY A 303 21.34 20.95 13.79
C GLY A 303 22.25 20.90 15.01
N ILE A 304 21.97 19.93 15.91
CA ILE A 304 22.87 19.59 17.00
C ILE A 304 24.25 19.32 16.37
N ASN A 305 25.20 20.22 16.58
CA ASN A 305 26.59 20.03 16.24
C ASN A 305 27.10 18.81 17.02
N ASN A 306 27.10 17.63 16.39
CA ASN A 306 27.69 16.41 16.91
C ASN A 306 29.22 16.40 16.71
N ALA A 307 29.87 17.54 16.59
CA ALA A 307 31.31 17.59 16.81
C ALA A 307 31.55 17.22 18.29
N PRO A 308 32.36 16.22 18.59
CA PRO A 308 32.64 15.84 19.98
C PRO A 308 33.16 17.07 20.72
N SER A 309 32.60 17.35 21.90
CA SER A 309 33.11 18.43 22.75
C SER A 309 34.55 18.18 23.13
N GLU A 310 35.32 19.23 23.43
CA GLU A 310 36.70 19.08 23.95
C GLU A 310 36.75 18.09 25.13
N GLU A 311 35.75 18.11 25.98
CA GLU A 311 35.61 17.19 27.12
C GLU A 311 35.38 15.71 26.65
N GLN A 312 34.71 15.49 25.52
CA GLN A 312 34.55 14.14 24.96
C GLN A 312 35.83 13.65 24.31
N ILE A 313 36.59 14.53 23.63
CA ILE A 313 37.91 14.22 23.04
C ILE A 313 38.90 13.87 24.15
N GLU A 314 38.98 14.69 25.21
CA GLU A 314 39.86 14.48 26.36
C GLU A 314 39.57 13.14 27.07
N LYS A 315 38.29 12.77 27.15
CA LYS A 315 37.85 11.50 27.73
C LYS A 315 38.30 10.29 26.88
N VAL A 316 38.26 10.38 25.55
CA VAL A 316 38.73 9.32 24.66
C VAL A 316 40.27 9.26 24.69
N GLU A 317 40.97 10.39 24.79
CA GLU A 317 42.42 10.43 24.98
C GLU A 317 42.87 9.74 26.27
N GLU A 318 42.16 9.97 27.37
CA GLU A 318 42.39 9.34 28.64
C GLU A 318 42.17 7.80 28.58
N GLN A 319 41.11 7.36 27.85
CA GLN A 319 40.87 5.96 27.56
C GLN A 319 41.97 5.30 26.73
N VAL A 320 42.46 5.97 25.69
CA VAL A 320 43.58 5.50 24.87
C VAL A 320 44.86 5.33 25.76
N LYS A 321 45.13 6.30 26.63
CA LYS A 321 46.26 6.29 27.52
C LYS A 321 46.18 5.13 28.54
N SER A 322 45.01 4.98 29.18
CA SER A 322 44.74 3.90 30.10
C SER A 322 44.85 2.52 29.43
N GLN A 323 44.26 2.34 28.25
CA GLN A 323 44.34 1.11 27.48
C GLN A 323 45.76 0.80 27.02
N GLY A 324 46.58 1.84 26.73
CA GLY A 324 47.99 1.72 26.40
C GLY A 324 48.80 1.15 27.56
N GLU A 325 48.49 1.54 28.79
CA GLU A 325 49.13 1.00 30.02
C GLU A 325 48.77 -0.47 30.26
N ILE A 326 47.46 -0.82 30.01
CA ILE A 326 46.99 -2.22 30.10
C ILE A 326 47.75 -3.10 29.09
N VAL A 327 47.93 -2.66 27.86
CA VAL A 327 48.69 -3.40 26.84
C VAL A 327 50.14 -3.58 27.24
N ARG A 328 50.80 -2.56 27.86
CA ARG A 328 52.16 -2.66 28.37
C ARG A 328 52.26 -3.71 29.50
N LYS A 329 51.31 -3.70 30.43
CA LYS A 329 51.24 -4.60 31.56
C LYS A 329 51.06 -6.05 31.13
N ILE A 330 50.11 -6.35 30.25
CA ILE A 330 49.87 -7.70 29.71
C ILE A 330 51.06 -8.19 28.85
N LYS A 331 51.78 -7.29 28.12
CA LYS A 331 53.01 -7.68 27.43
C LYS A 331 54.14 -8.08 28.40
N ALA A 332 54.24 -7.42 29.56
CA ALA A 332 55.20 -7.80 30.61
C ALA A 332 54.79 -9.14 31.23
N GLU A 333 53.54 -9.31 31.60
CA GLU A 333 53.00 -10.56 32.13
C GLU A 333 53.17 -11.74 31.17
N LYS A 334 53.10 -11.52 29.87
CA LYS A 334 53.39 -12.53 28.86
C LYS A 334 54.86 -12.93 28.84
N SER A 335 55.79 -11.99 29.03
CA SER A 335 57.22 -12.30 29.12
C SER A 335 57.57 -13.10 30.36
N GLU A 336 56.75 -13.02 31.43
CA GLU A 336 56.83 -13.77 32.67
C GLU A 336 56.06 -15.09 32.63
N GLY A 337 55.37 -15.40 31.53
CA GLY A 337 54.58 -16.64 31.37
C GLY A 337 53.17 -16.60 31.97
N ASN A 338 52.73 -15.44 32.46
CA ASN A 338 51.44 -15.25 33.14
C ASN A 338 50.27 -14.81 32.26
N ALA A 339 50.52 -14.53 30.92
CA ALA A 339 49.48 -14.16 29.94
C ALA A 339 49.71 -14.86 28.60
N THR A 340 48.64 -15.10 27.84
CA THR A 340 48.69 -15.77 26.53
C THR A 340 48.90 -14.73 25.38
N LYS A 341 49.29 -15.24 24.21
CA LYS A 341 49.36 -14.40 22.99
C LYS A 341 47.98 -13.82 22.65
N GLU A 342 46.92 -14.58 22.84
CA GLU A 342 45.55 -14.20 22.56
C GLU A 342 45.06 -13.04 23.47
N ASP A 343 45.50 -13.02 24.73
CA ASP A 343 45.22 -11.94 25.67
C ASP A 343 45.85 -10.63 25.20
N VAL A 344 47.12 -10.68 24.77
CA VAL A 344 47.83 -9.50 24.23
C VAL A 344 47.16 -8.99 22.95
N ASP A 345 46.83 -9.89 22.04
CA ASP A 345 46.19 -9.52 20.74
C ASP A 345 44.80 -8.92 20.98
N ARG A 346 44.04 -9.41 21.96
CA ARG A 346 42.74 -8.85 22.37
C ARG A 346 42.85 -7.41 22.86
N GLU A 347 43.81 -7.13 23.74
CA GLU A 347 43.98 -5.79 24.30
C GLU A 347 44.62 -4.81 23.30
N ILE A 348 45.45 -5.28 22.39
CA ILE A 348 45.93 -4.49 21.27
C ILE A 348 44.77 -4.07 20.33
N LYS A 349 43.84 -5.00 20.06
CA LYS A 349 42.67 -4.72 19.20
C LYS A 349 41.74 -3.65 19.82
N LYS A 350 41.61 -3.65 21.15
CA LYS A 350 40.89 -2.58 21.87
C LYS A 350 41.60 -1.24 21.75
N LEU A 351 42.93 -1.22 21.93
CA LEU A 351 43.72 0.00 21.81
C LEU A 351 43.66 0.60 20.39
N LEU A 352 43.66 -0.24 19.36
CA LEU A 352 43.54 0.19 17.97
C LEU A 352 42.17 0.83 17.70
N ARG A 353 41.09 0.26 18.20
CA ARG A 353 39.73 0.85 18.11
C ARG A 353 39.65 2.22 18.79
N LEU A 354 40.16 2.34 20.02
CA LEU A 354 40.14 3.61 20.74
C LEU A 354 41.02 4.69 20.05
N LYS A 355 42.09 4.29 19.40
CA LYS A 355 42.91 5.22 18.59
C LYS A 355 42.20 5.67 17.32
N GLU A 356 41.48 4.78 16.65
CA GLU A 356 40.67 5.11 15.48
C GLU A 356 39.51 6.04 15.88
N GLU A 357 38.89 5.82 17.03
CA GLU A 357 37.86 6.69 17.60
C GLU A 357 38.41 8.06 17.97
N LEU A 358 39.62 8.14 18.54
CA LEU A 358 40.32 9.40 18.84
C LEU A 358 40.70 10.15 17.57
N GLU A 359 41.18 9.47 16.52
CA GLU A 359 41.53 10.07 15.25
C GLU A 359 40.31 10.66 14.55
N LEU A 360 39.15 9.97 14.61
CA LEU A 360 37.85 10.45 14.13
C LEU A 360 37.33 11.65 14.94
N ALA A 361 37.55 11.65 16.27
CA ALA A 361 37.10 12.71 17.16
C ALA A 361 38.02 13.97 17.08
N SER A 362 39.36 13.79 16.98
CA SER A 362 40.34 14.87 16.98
C SER A 362 40.55 15.52 15.62
N ASN A 363 40.26 14.80 14.53
CA ASN A 363 40.14 15.31 13.18
C ASN A 363 38.71 15.08 12.70
N PRO A 364 37.76 15.92 13.08
CA PRO A 364 36.54 16.02 12.32
C PRO A 364 37.02 16.37 10.92
N LYS A 365 37.07 15.37 10.01
CA LYS A 365 37.28 15.64 8.60
C LYS A 365 36.32 16.79 8.31
N THR A 366 36.87 17.97 8.09
CA THR A 366 36.14 19.06 7.47
C THR A 366 35.61 18.42 6.22
N THR A 367 34.38 17.99 6.24
CA THR A 367 33.69 17.44 5.10
C THR A 367 33.60 18.62 4.15
N THR A 368 34.64 18.79 3.30
CA THR A 368 34.47 19.54 2.07
C THR A 368 33.21 18.99 1.48
N ALA A 369 32.20 19.84 1.30
CA ALA A 369 30.86 19.45 0.81
C ALA A 369 31.10 18.45 -0.32
N LYS A 370 30.64 17.20 -0.14
CA LYS A 370 30.92 16.13 -1.06
C LYS A 370 30.24 16.51 -2.36
N GLU A 371 31.02 16.90 -3.36
CA GLU A 371 30.42 17.18 -4.67
C GLU A 371 29.82 15.91 -5.24
N LEU A 372 28.66 16.04 -5.90
CA LEU A 372 28.08 14.92 -6.64
C LEU A 372 29.09 14.38 -7.65
N PRO A 373 29.33 13.07 -7.73
CA PRO A 373 30.18 12.49 -8.75
C PRO A 373 29.63 12.81 -10.13
N LYS A 374 30.50 13.31 -11.02
CA LYS A 374 30.12 13.73 -12.37
C LYS A 374 30.93 13.02 -13.42
N LEU A 375 30.28 12.62 -14.48
CA LEU A 375 30.92 12.21 -15.73
C LEU A 375 31.63 13.40 -16.39
N LYS A 376 32.52 13.14 -17.35
CA LYS A 376 33.17 14.20 -18.16
C LYS A 376 32.16 15.10 -18.89
N SER A 377 30.98 14.62 -19.16
CA SER A 377 29.86 15.37 -19.75
C SER A 377 29.17 16.35 -18.80
N GLY A 378 29.51 16.32 -17.49
CA GLY A 378 28.84 17.09 -16.45
C GLY A 378 27.59 16.40 -15.86
N ALA A 379 27.13 15.29 -16.43
CA ALA A 379 26.03 14.51 -15.89
C ALA A 379 26.44 13.77 -14.60
N ILE A 380 25.47 13.45 -13.73
CA ILE A 380 25.72 12.69 -12.50
C ILE A 380 26.19 11.28 -12.88
N ASP A 381 27.26 10.82 -12.23
CA ASP A 381 27.80 9.48 -12.40
C ASP A 381 27.12 8.50 -11.44
N TYR A 382 26.06 7.84 -11.90
CA TYR A 382 25.31 6.87 -11.12
C TYR A 382 26.01 5.51 -10.95
N GLU A 383 27.14 5.24 -11.65
CA GLU A 383 27.94 4.04 -11.38
C GLU A 383 28.55 4.09 -9.96
N GLN A 384 28.66 5.27 -9.37
CA GLN A 384 29.10 5.47 -7.99
C GLN A 384 27.97 5.45 -6.96
N ASP A 385 26.70 5.31 -7.39
CA ASP A 385 25.57 5.15 -6.48
C ASP A 385 25.48 3.72 -5.95
N PHE A 386 24.62 3.49 -4.93
CA PHE A 386 24.51 2.21 -4.24
C PHE A 386 24.23 1.02 -5.19
N PHE A 387 23.37 1.21 -6.18
CA PHE A 387 23.00 0.18 -7.16
C PHE A 387 23.82 0.26 -8.46
N ALA A 388 24.81 1.14 -8.54
CA ALA A 388 25.61 1.42 -9.73
C ALA A 388 24.79 1.79 -10.98
N LYS A 389 23.55 2.28 -10.78
CA LYS A 389 22.63 2.76 -11.81
C LYS A 389 21.52 3.62 -11.19
N ARG A 390 20.81 4.36 -12.02
CA ARG A 390 19.60 5.05 -11.57
C ARG A 390 18.60 4.03 -11.06
N SER A 391 18.02 4.30 -9.90
CA SER A 391 17.03 3.46 -9.27
C SER A 391 15.86 4.31 -8.76
N TYR A 392 14.68 3.73 -8.73
CA TYR A 392 13.44 4.43 -8.45
C TYR A 392 12.56 3.59 -7.53
N LEU A 393 11.59 4.23 -6.87
CA LEU A 393 10.45 3.53 -6.29
C LEU A 393 9.52 3.09 -7.41
N THR A 394 9.06 1.84 -7.35
CA THR A 394 8.23 1.24 -8.41
C THR A 394 6.86 1.91 -8.55
N VAL A 395 6.39 2.07 -9.77
CA VAL A 395 5.02 2.51 -10.08
C VAL A 395 4.04 1.33 -10.17
N SER A 396 4.55 0.09 -10.40
CA SER A 396 3.78 -1.14 -10.54
C SER A 396 4.68 -2.36 -10.34
N GLY A 397 4.11 -3.44 -9.82
CA GLY A 397 4.76 -4.75 -9.72
C GLY A 397 4.60 -5.63 -10.96
N GLN A 398 3.85 -5.17 -11.99
CA GLN A 398 3.42 -5.95 -13.14
C GLN A 398 4.58 -6.65 -13.87
N LEU A 399 5.59 -5.90 -14.36
CA LEU A 399 6.66 -6.50 -15.18
C LEU A 399 7.43 -7.61 -14.43
N ASN A 400 7.64 -7.44 -13.13
CA ASN A 400 8.25 -8.47 -12.29
C ASN A 400 7.27 -9.63 -12.00
N GLY A 401 5.97 -9.32 -11.92
CA GLY A 401 4.89 -10.30 -11.82
C GLY A 401 4.86 -11.24 -13.04
N GLU A 402 4.95 -10.69 -14.24
CA GLU A 402 5.01 -11.46 -15.50
C GLU A 402 6.20 -12.45 -15.54
N ILE A 403 7.35 -12.09 -14.91
CA ILE A 403 8.48 -13.05 -14.78
C ILE A 403 8.04 -14.29 -14.01
N MET A 404 7.32 -14.09 -12.92
CA MET A 404 6.85 -15.20 -12.08
C MET A 404 5.72 -15.96 -12.77
N ALA A 405 4.77 -15.26 -13.39
CA ALA A 405 3.66 -15.88 -14.11
C ALA A 405 4.15 -16.79 -15.24
N SER A 406 5.21 -16.40 -15.96
CA SER A 406 5.82 -17.22 -17.02
C SER A 406 6.46 -18.52 -16.53
N ALA A 407 6.55 -18.73 -15.22
CA ALA A 407 7.18 -19.92 -14.62
C ALA A 407 6.26 -20.73 -13.70
N VAL A 408 5.37 -20.06 -12.94
CA VAL A 408 4.56 -20.67 -11.88
C VAL A 408 3.05 -20.55 -12.12
N ASN A 409 2.64 -20.12 -13.31
CA ASN A 409 1.26 -19.89 -13.72
C ASN A 409 0.68 -18.63 -13.06
N ASP A 410 -0.56 -18.66 -12.56
CA ASP A 410 -1.28 -17.49 -12.05
C ASP A 410 -0.67 -16.97 -10.75
N ILE A 411 -0.37 -15.69 -10.74
CA ILE A 411 0.19 -15.00 -9.57
C ILE A 411 -0.62 -13.73 -9.26
N TYR A 412 -0.42 -13.18 -8.08
CA TYR A 412 -0.82 -11.81 -7.79
C TYR A 412 0.19 -11.12 -6.89
N THR A 413 0.35 -9.82 -7.09
CA THR A 413 1.03 -8.93 -6.15
C THR A 413 0.00 -8.17 -5.33
N PHE A 414 0.34 -7.80 -4.11
CA PHE A 414 -0.42 -6.86 -3.30
C PHE A 414 0.57 -6.07 -2.46
N GLY A 415 0.96 -4.92 -2.95
CA GLY A 415 2.06 -4.15 -2.39
C GLY A 415 1.97 -2.64 -2.66
N PRO A 416 2.87 -1.87 -2.04
CA PRO A 416 2.94 -0.43 -2.24
C PRO A 416 3.50 -0.08 -3.61
N THR A 417 2.95 0.98 -4.21
CA THR A 417 3.39 1.61 -5.44
C THR A 417 3.48 3.12 -5.25
N PHE A 418 4.26 3.79 -6.08
CA PHE A 418 4.65 5.18 -5.87
C PHE A 418 4.57 5.97 -7.17
N ARG A 419 3.95 7.16 -7.13
CA ARG A 419 3.90 8.09 -8.27
C ARG A 419 4.24 9.48 -7.80
N ALA A 420 5.21 10.12 -8.46
CA ALA A 420 5.71 11.46 -8.11
C ALA A 420 4.88 12.59 -8.74
N GLU A 421 3.67 12.29 -9.20
CA GLU A 421 2.75 13.26 -9.81
C GLU A 421 2.46 14.42 -8.86
N ASN A 422 2.71 15.65 -9.31
CA ASN A 422 2.38 16.85 -8.55
C ASN A 422 0.89 17.18 -8.65
N SER A 423 0.05 16.28 -8.14
CA SER A 423 -1.41 16.37 -8.20
C SER A 423 -2.03 16.47 -6.82
N ASN A 424 -2.80 17.55 -6.59
CA ASN A 424 -3.51 17.81 -5.33
C ASN A 424 -5.00 17.44 -5.37
N THR A 425 -5.44 16.59 -6.31
CA THR A 425 -6.84 16.17 -6.42
C THR A 425 -7.25 15.23 -5.27
N SER A 426 -8.54 14.98 -5.13
CA SER A 426 -9.10 14.02 -4.16
C SER A 426 -8.87 12.55 -4.52
N ARG A 427 -8.23 12.27 -5.67
CA ARG A 427 -8.05 10.94 -6.24
C ARG A 427 -6.61 10.46 -6.29
N HIS A 428 -5.62 11.34 -5.98
CA HIS A 428 -4.21 11.03 -6.09
C HIS A 428 -3.52 10.93 -4.73
N LEU A 429 -2.65 9.95 -4.64
CA LEU A 429 -1.70 9.71 -3.55
C LEU A 429 -0.33 9.45 -4.17
N ALA A 430 0.74 9.89 -3.51
CA ALA A 430 2.11 9.61 -3.91
C ALA A 430 2.55 8.17 -3.56
N GLU A 431 1.94 7.59 -2.54
CA GLU A 431 2.10 6.20 -2.11
C GLU A 431 0.72 5.57 -1.93
N PHE A 432 0.48 4.44 -2.58
CA PHE A 432 -0.77 3.68 -2.50
C PHE A 432 -0.50 2.20 -2.73
N TRP A 433 -1.48 1.34 -2.50
CA TRP A 433 -1.34 -0.09 -2.68
C TRP A 433 -2.04 -0.55 -3.96
N MET A 434 -1.38 -1.43 -4.71
CA MET A 434 -2.00 -2.08 -5.86
C MET A 434 -2.16 -3.58 -5.64
N VAL A 435 -3.24 -4.10 -6.19
CA VAL A 435 -3.47 -5.53 -6.37
C VAL A 435 -3.32 -5.81 -7.86
N GLU A 436 -2.34 -6.64 -8.23
CA GLU A 436 -1.97 -6.85 -9.62
C GLU A 436 -1.82 -8.35 -9.89
N PRO A 437 -2.89 -9.04 -10.33
CA PRO A 437 -2.81 -10.41 -10.80
C PRO A 437 -2.22 -10.48 -12.21
N GLU A 438 -1.49 -11.58 -12.50
CA GLU A 438 -1.04 -11.95 -13.83
C GLU A 438 -1.44 -13.41 -14.07
N LEU A 439 -2.20 -13.63 -15.13
CA LEU A 439 -2.79 -14.91 -15.52
C LEU A 439 -2.05 -15.47 -16.73
N ALA A 440 -1.42 -16.61 -16.58
CA ALA A 440 -0.77 -17.29 -17.70
C ALA A 440 -1.81 -18.10 -18.51
N PHE A 441 -1.58 -18.22 -19.83
CA PHE A 441 -2.48 -18.90 -20.77
C PHE A 441 -3.88 -18.27 -20.87
N ALA A 442 -4.01 -16.98 -20.54
CA ALA A 442 -5.26 -16.25 -20.50
C ALA A 442 -5.29 -15.12 -21.54
N ASP A 443 -6.45 -14.90 -22.14
CA ASP A 443 -6.71 -13.78 -23.04
C ASP A 443 -7.42 -12.61 -22.31
N LEU A 444 -7.81 -11.57 -23.03
CA LEU A 444 -8.52 -10.43 -22.47
C LEU A 444 -9.89 -10.80 -21.87
N ASN A 445 -10.58 -11.85 -22.40
CA ASN A 445 -11.87 -12.24 -21.84
C ASN A 445 -11.69 -12.94 -20.49
N ASP A 446 -10.68 -13.78 -20.36
CA ASP A 446 -10.33 -14.42 -19.08
C ASP A 446 -9.96 -13.36 -18.02
N ASP A 447 -9.25 -12.30 -18.43
CA ASP A 447 -8.90 -11.17 -17.55
C ASP A 447 -10.14 -10.40 -17.08
N MET A 448 -11.06 -10.09 -18.01
CA MET A 448 -12.35 -9.46 -17.67
C MET A 448 -13.18 -10.31 -16.71
N ASP A 449 -13.22 -11.64 -16.91
CA ASP A 449 -13.95 -12.56 -16.03
C ASP A 449 -13.34 -12.60 -14.63
N CYS A 450 -12.00 -12.62 -14.55
CA CYS A 450 -11.28 -12.57 -13.28
C CYS A 450 -11.53 -11.26 -12.52
N ALA A 451 -11.43 -10.12 -13.21
CA ALA A 451 -11.66 -8.78 -12.63
C ALA A 451 -13.08 -8.64 -12.07
N GLU A 452 -14.09 -9.07 -12.82
CA GLU A 452 -15.48 -9.07 -12.40
C GLU A 452 -15.72 -9.96 -11.17
N ALA A 453 -15.23 -11.20 -11.21
CA ALA A 453 -15.36 -12.16 -10.11
C ALA A 453 -14.66 -11.68 -8.83
N TYR A 454 -13.47 -11.11 -8.97
CA TYR A 454 -12.70 -10.54 -7.87
C TYR A 454 -13.43 -9.37 -7.19
N LEU A 455 -13.93 -8.42 -7.98
CA LEU A 455 -14.65 -7.27 -7.42
C LEU A 455 -15.93 -7.69 -6.71
N LYS A 456 -16.72 -8.57 -7.31
CA LYS A 456 -17.93 -9.15 -6.70
C LYS A 456 -17.62 -9.86 -5.37
N HIS A 457 -16.54 -10.65 -5.33
CA HIS A 457 -16.11 -11.34 -4.11
C HIS A 457 -15.74 -10.36 -2.98
N CYS A 458 -14.95 -9.34 -3.27
CA CYS A 458 -14.54 -8.34 -2.27
C CYS A 458 -15.75 -7.58 -1.71
N ILE A 459 -16.67 -7.17 -2.56
CA ILE A 459 -17.86 -6.42 -2.15
C ILE A 459 -18.81 -7.31 -1.34
N ALA A 460 -19.09 -8.55 -1.78
CA ALA A 460 -19.90 -9.51 -1.04
C ALA A 460 -19.31 -9.80 0.35
N HIS A 461 -17.97 -9.92 0.44
CA HIS A 461 -17.29 -10.11 1.72
C HIS A 461 -17.54 -8.95 2.68
N VAL A 462 -17.39 -7.71 2.21
CA VAL A 462 -17.58 -6.52 3.08
C VAL A 462 -19.04 -6.32 3.46
N LEU A 463 -19.99 -6.53 2.54
CA LEU A 463 -21.42 -6.51 2.85
C LEU A 463 -21.77 -7.48 3.99
N LYS A 464 -21.13 -8.64 4.02
CA LYS A 464 -21.34 -9.67 5.05
C LYS A 464 -20.64 -9.36 6.38
N HIS A 465 -19.45 -8.75 6.35
CA HIS A 465 -18.58 -8.67 7.53
C HIS A 465 -18.43 -7.26 8.13
N CYS A 466 -18.92 -6.21 7.44
CA CYS A 466 -18.77 -4.80 7.85
C CYS A 466 -20.12 -4.06 7.92
N ASP A 467 -21.23 -4.75 8.24
CA ASP A 467 -22.57 -4.14 8.18
C ASP A 467 -22.70 -2.87 9.04
N GLU A 468 -22.21 -2.86 10.30
CA GLU A 468 -22.23 -1.66 11.16
C GLU A 468 -21.42 -0.51 10.57
N ASP A 469 -20.24 -0.80 10.01
CA ASP A 469 -19.37 0.21 9.41
C ASP A 469 -20.00 0.78 8.13
N LEU A 470 -20.57 -0.06 7.28
CA LEU A 470 -21.26 0.36 6.06
C LEU A 470 -22.51 1.18 6.38
N ALA A 471 -23.30 0.77 7.40
CA ALA A 471 -24.45 1.54 7.86
C ALA A 471 -24.03 2.93 8.39
N PHE A 472 -22.87 3.01 9.05
CA PHE A 472 -22.31 4.30 9.46
C PHE A 472 -21.92 5.19 8.27
N PHE A 473 -21.25 4.64 7.24
CA PHE A 473 -20.89 5.38 6.04
C PHE A 473 -22.11 5.84 5.26
N GLU A 474 -23.08 4.98 5.04
CA GLU A 474 -24.34 5.30 4.37
C GLU A 474 -25.08 6.46 5.06
N LYS A 475 -25.14 6.45 6.37
CA LYS A 475 -25.83 7.47 7.15
C LYS A 475 -25.10 8.81 7.23
N ASN A 476 -23.76 8.80 7.30
CA ASN A 476 -22.99 9.98 7.72
C ASN A 476 -22.07 10.54 6.64
N ILE A 477 -21.70 9.77 5.65
CA ILE A 477 -20.66 10.09 4.65
C ILE A 477 -21.20 10.01 3.24
N SER A 478 -21.74 8.86 2.84
CA SER A 478 -22.29 8.65 1.50
C SER A 478 -23.56 9.49 1.31
N LYS A 479 -23.77 9.96 0.09
CA LYS A 479 -24.94 10.75 -0.30
C LYS A 479 -25.97 9.91 -1.06
N ASP A 480 -25.71 8.60 -1.17
CA ASP A 480 -26.51 7.62 -1.90
C ASP A 480 -26.87 6.42 -1.00
N ASN A 481 -27.66 5.49 -1.54
CA ASN A 481 -27.97 4.21 -0.90
C ASN A 481 -26.78 3.26 -1.04
N LEU A 482 -25.73 3.49 -0.26
CA LEU A 482 -24.43 2.82 -0.37
C LEU A 482 -24.54 1.29 -0.46
N ARG A 483 -25.27 0.67 0.49
CA ARG A 483 -25.38 -0.80 0.55
C ARG A 483 -26.17 -1.38 -0.62
N GLU A 484 -27.20 -0.67 -1.09
CA GLU A 484 -27.96 -1.07 -2.29
C GLU A 484 -27.07 -1.01 -3.54
N ARG A 485 -26.28 0.07 -3.71
CA ARG A 485 -25.31 0.20 -4.81
C ARG A 485 -24.28 -0.93 -4.80
N LEU A 486 -23.74 -1.26 -3.64
CA LEU A 486 -22.79 -2.36 -3.49
C LEU A 486 -23.44 -3.73 -3.77
N GLN A 487 -24.69 -3.94 -3.34
CA GLN A 487 -25.43 -5.16 -3.64
C GLN A 487 -25.67 -5.32 -5.14
N ASN A 488 -26.02 -4.23 -5.84
CA ASN A 488 -26.22 -4.24 -7.29
C ASN A 488 -24.96 -4.71 -8.06
N VAL A 489 -23.75 -4.37 -7.57
CA VAL A 489 -22.51 -4.86 -8.18
C VAL A 489 -22.36 -6.38 -8.04
N VAL A 490 -22.78 -6.94 -6.90
CA VAL A 490 -22.73 -8.39 -6.67
C VAL A 490 -23.75 -9.14 -7.52
N ASP A 491 -24.94 -8.57 -7.68
CA ASP A 491 -26.08 -9.27 -8.27
C ASP A 491 -26.15 -9.18 -9.80
N GLN A 492 -25.51 -8.15 -10.40
CA GLN A 492 -25.55 -7.91 -11.84
C GLN A 492 -24.24 -8.30 -12.53
N ASP A 493 -24.33 -8.87 -13.74
CA ASP A 493 -23.16 -9.05 -14.59
C ASP A 493 -22.68 -7.68 -15.09
N PHE A 494 -21.37 -7.50 -15.27
CA PHE A 494 -20.83 -6.25 -15.77
C PHE A 494 -21.16 -6.09 -17.26
N ALA A 495 -21.50 -4.88 -17.69
CA ALA A 495 -21.62 -4.60 -19.11
C ALA A 495 -20.23 -4.59 -19.75
N ARG A 496 -20.11 -5.12 -20.99
CA ARG A 496 -18.84 -5.13 -21.73
C ARG A 496 -19.07 -4.42 -23.05
N ILE A 497 -18.32 -3.33 -23.27
CA ILE A 497 -18.39 -2.48 -24.47
C ILE A 497 -17.00 -2.18 -25.00
N THR A 498 -16.92 -1.85 -26.27
CA THR A 498 -15.68 -1.35 -26.85
C THR A 498 -15.48 0.12 -26.52
N TYR A 499 -14.23 0.60 -26.57
CA TYR A 499 -13.91 2.02 -26.46
C TYR A 499 -14.65 2.85 -27.52
N THR A 500 -14.81 2.34 -28.73
CA THR A 500 -15.56 3.01 -29.79
C THR A 500 -17.02 3.24 -29.38
N GLU A 501 -17.70 2.20 -28.87
CA GLU A 501 -19.07 2.33 -28.34
C GLU A 501 -19.14 3.30 -27.17
N ALA A 502 -18.14 3.29 -26.27
CA ALA A 502 -18.06 4.23 -25.17
C ALA A 502 -18.00 5.69 -25.65
N VAL A 503 -17.15 5.99 -26.64
CA VAL A 503 -17.05 7.32 -27.26
C VAL A 503 -18.36 7.72 -27.96
N GLU A 504 -19.02 6.79 -28.67
CA GLU A 504 -20.32 7.02 -29.30
C GLU A 504 -21.39 7.37 -28.27
N HIS A 505 -21.43 6.69 -27.13
CA HIS A 505 -22.34 7.02 -26.03
C HIS A 505 -22.12 8.45 -25.53
N VAL A 506 -20.86 8.85 -25.30
CA VAL A 506 -20.55 10.20 -24.81
C VAL A 506 -20.86 11.26 -25.85
N LEU A 507 -20.53 11.05 -27.14
CA LEU A 507 -20.84 11.98 -28.22
C LEU A 507 -22.35 12.15 -28.46
N SER A 508 -23.14 11.08 -28.24
CA SER A 508 -24.59 11.12 -28.37
C SER A 508 -25.31 11.70 -27.16
N ALA A 509 -24.58 12.01 -26.08
CA ALA A 509 -25.15 12.53 -24.85
C ALA A 509 -25.80 13.89 -25.04
N LYS A 510 -26.98 14.10 -24.45
CA LYS A 510 -27.68 15.41 -24.41
C LYS A 510 -27.13 16.35 -23.34
N LYS A 511 -25.92 16.08 -22.87
CA LYS A 511 -25.22 16.74 -21.76
C LYS A 511 -23.95 17.40 -22.30
N LYS A 512 -23.59 18.55 -21.75
CA LYS A 512 -22.30 19.18 -22.03
C LYS A 512 -21.29 18.66 -21.00
N PHE A 513 -20.19 18.13 -21.49
CA PHE A 513 -19.04 17.75 -20.68
C PHE A 513 -18.05 18.92 -20.57
N GLU A 514 -17.25 18.92 -19.51
CA GLU A 514 -16.17 19.88 -19.31
C GLU A 514 -15.04 19.63 -20.31
N PHE A 515 -14.71 18.36 -20.54
CA PHE A 515 -13.67 17.93 -21.46
C PHE A 515 -14.31 17.42 -22.77
N PRO A 516 -13.91 17.94 -23.93
CA PRO A 516 -14.35 17.40 -25.21
C PRO A 516 -13.76 16.01 -25.44
N ILE A 517 -14.49 15.16 -26.16
CA ILE A 517 -14.04 13.81 -26.50
C ILE A 517 -14.07 13.63 -28.02
N GLU A 518 -13.04 12.95 -28.53
CA GLU A 518 -13.00 12.41 -29.87
C GLU A 518 -12.37 11.01 -29.84
N TRP A 519 -12.55 10.24 -30.91
CA TRP A 519 -11.93 8.92 -30.96
C TRP A 519 -10.40 9.04 -30.93
N GLY A 520 -9.74 8.36 -30.01
CA GLY A 520 -8.30 8.47 -29.74
C GLY A 520 -7.96 9.31 -28.52
N SER A 521 -8.95 9.97 -27.86
CA SER A 521 -8.74 10.71 -26.61
C SER A 521 -8.94 9.83 -25.38
N ASP A 522 -8.26 10.13 -24.28
CA ASP A 522 -8.54 9.47 -23.01
C ASP A 522 -9.94 9.78 -22.49
N LEU A 523 -10.62 8.75 -21.97
CA LEU A 523 -11.85 8.93 -21.23
C LEU A 523 -11.55 9.65 -19.91
N GLN A 524 -12.13 10.85 -19.74
CA GLN A 524 -12.03 11.56 -18.47
C GLN A 524 -13.05 11.03 -17.47
N SER A 525 -12.79 11.21 -16.18
CA SER A 525 -13.66 10.71 -15.10
C SER A 525 -15.14 11.10 -15.22
N GLU A 526 -15.45 12.21 -15.86
CA GLU A 526 -16.85 12.59 -16.12
C GLU A 526 -17.51 11.73 -17.19
N HIS A 527 -16.73 11.28 -18.21
CA HIS A 527 -17.18 10.36 -19.25
C HIS A 527 -17.40 8.96 -18.67
N GLU A 528 -16.45 8.46 -17.90
CA GLU A 528 -16.50 7.14 -17.25
C GLU A 528 -17.72 7.02 -16.33
N ARG A 529 -17.98 8.05 -15.50
CA ARG A 529 -19.16 8.09 -14.63
C ARG A 529 -20.44 8.21 -15.42
N TYR A 530 -20.47 9.03 -16.48
CA TYR A 530 -21.63 9.13 -17.35
C TYR A 530 -21.99 7.77 -17.95
N ILE A 531 -21.00 7.01 -18.43
CA ILE A 531 -21.21 5.68 -18.98
C ILE A 531 -21.79 4.75 -17.90
N SER A 532 -21.15 4.63 -16.75
CA SER A 532 -21.58 3.68 -15.70
C SER A 532 -22.87 4.11 -15.00
N GLU A 533 -23.07 5.41 -14.73
CA GLU A 533 -24.23 5.91 -13.96
C GLU A 533 -25.47 6.14 -14.83
N GLU A 534 -25.31 6.84 -15.97
CA GLU A 534 -26.46 7.29 -16.77
C GLU A 534 -26.78 6.31 -17.91
N VAL A 535 -25.78 5.87 -18.68
CA VAL A 535 -26.00 4.94 -19.80
C VAL A 535 -26.37 3.56 -19.31
N TYR A 536 -25.59 3.03 -18.38
CA TYR A 536 -25.78 1.67 -17.84
C TYR A 536 -26.47 1.62 -16.46
N LYS A 537 -27.04 2.74 -15.99
CA LYS A 537 -27.94 2.82 -14.80
C LYS A 537 -27.32 2.27 -13.52
N ASP A 538 -26.21 2.85 -13.12
CA ASP A 538 -25.41 2.44 -11.94
C ASP A 538 -24.87 1.00 -11.98
N ARG A 539 -24.71 0.43 -13.18
CA ARG A 539 -24.10 -0.88 -13.43
C ARG A 539 -22.62 -0.71 -13.74
N PRO A 540 -21.73 -1.57 -13.20
CA PRO A 540 -20.33 -1.59 -13.63
C PRO A 540 -20.19 -1.91 -15.12
N VAL A 541 -19.21 -1.27 -15.77
CA VAL A 541 -18.98 -1.40 -17.22
C VAL A 541 -17.50 -1.69 -17.45
N ILE A 542 -17.21 -2.72 -18.24
CA ILE A 542 -15.86 -2.97 -18.73
C ILE A 542 -15.76 -2.40 -20.14
N VAL A 543 -14.93 -1.39 -20.31
CA VAL A 543 -14.59 -0.80 -21.61
C VAL A 543 -13.33 -1.47 -22.12
N ARG A 544 -13.33 -1.98 -23.35
CA ARG A 544 -12.22 -2.73 -23.94
C ARG A 544 -11.81 -2.23 -25.31
N ASP A 545 -10.66 -2.69 -25.80
CA ASP A 545 -10.13 -2.40 -27.13
C ASP A 545 -9.87 -0.90 -27.35
N TYR A 546 -8.98 -0.36 -26.51
CA TYR A 546 -8.58 1.05 -26.55
C TYR A 546 -7.65 1.38 -27.73
N PRO A 547 -7.62 2.63 -28.22
CA PRO A 547 -6.62 3.08 -29.18
C PRO A 547 -5.20 2.83 -28.70
N LYS A 548 -4.34 2.32 -29.57
CA LYS A 548 -2.96 1.95 -29.24
C LYS A 548 -2.09 3.13 -28.77
N ASP A 549 -2.41 4.34 -29.27
CA ASP A 549 -1.57 5.53 -29.09
C ASP A 549 -1.74 6.15 -27.68
N ILE A 550 -2.76 5.73 -26.91
CA ILE A 550 -3.04 6.21 -25.56
C ILE A 550 -2.84 5.13 -24.49
N LYS A 551 -2.30 3.97 -24.84
CA LYS A 551 -2.08 2.85 -23.91
C LYS A 551 -0.62 2.40 -23.93
N ALA A 552 -0.19 1.70 -22.88
CA ALA A 552 1.19 1.31 -22.66
C ALA A 552 1.73 0.31 -23.72
N PHE A 553 3.05 0.33 -23.92
CA PHE A 553 3.76 -0.44 -24.95
C PHE A 553 3.59 -1.96 -24.83
N TYR A 554 3.41 -2.47 -23.62
CA TYR A 554 3.31 -3.92 -23.35
C TYR A 554 1.95 -4.53 -23.64
N MET A 555 0.93 -3.74 -23.94
CA MET A 555 -0.42 -4.23 -24.24
C MET A 555 -0.48 -4.84 -25.64
N ARG A 556 -1.17 -6.00 -25.78
CA ARG A 556 -1.26 -6.73 -27.05
C ARG A 556 -1.96 -5.91 -28.13
N ALA A 557 -1.28 -5.74 -29.28
CA ALA A 557 -1.88 -5.09 -30.44
C ALA A 557 -2.94 -6.00 -31.07
N ASN A 558 -4.16 -5.45 -31.28
CA ASN A 558 -5.23 -6.12 -31.99
C ASN A 558 -4.96 -6.22 -33.48
N ASP A 559 -5.63 -7.16 -34.16
CA ASP A 559 -5.41 -7.43 -35.59
C ASP A 559 -5.94 -6.30 -36.51
N ASP A 560 -6.71 -5.36 -35.95
CA ASP A 560 -7.18 -4.15 -36.64
C ASP A 560 -6.07 -3.10 -36.89
N GLY A 561 -4.92 -3.27 -36.23
CA GLY A 561 -3.77 -2.39 -36.28
C GLY A 561 -3.97 -1.00 -35.65
N LYS A 562 -5.13 -0.73 -35.03
CA LYS A 562 -5.51 0.56 -34.44
C LYS A 562 -5.69 0.48 -32.92
N THR A 563 -6.12 -0.65 -32.42
CA THR A 563 -6.44 -0.85 -31.01
C THR A 563 -5.51 -1.85 -30.32
N VAL A 564 -5.56 -1.88 -29.01
CA VAL A 564 -4.88 -2.86 -28.14
C VAL A 564 -5.91 -3.56 -27.26
N ALA A 565 -5.63 -4.81 -26.89
CA ALA A 565 -6.45 -5.61 -26.00
C ALA A 565 -6.32 -5.15 -24.54
N ALA A 566 -6.74 -3.90 -24.30
CA ALA A 566 -6.81 -3.27 -22.98
C ALA A 566 -8.24 -3.30 -22.46
N MET A 567 -8.40 -3.23 -21.15
CA MET A 567 -9.67 -3.05 -20.48
C MET A 567 -9.58 -2.08 -19.31
N ASP A 568 -10.65 -1.30 -19.07
CA ASP A 568 -10.84 -0.53 -17.86
C ASP A 568 -12.21 -0.88 -17.24
N VAL A 569 -12.25 -1.19 -15.96
CA VAL A 569 -13.47 -1.48 -15.20
C VAL A 569 -13.96 -0.19 -14.58
N LEU A 570 -15.08 0.31 -15.08
CA LEU A 570 -15.73 1.53 -14.62
C LEU A 570 -16.81 1.21 -13.61
N VAL A 571 -16.82 1.92 -12.48
CA VAL A 571 -17.85 1.80 -11.44
C VAL A 571 -18.51 3.15 -11.17
N PRO A 572 -19.80 3.16 -10.77
CA PRO A 572 -20.50 4.39 -10.41
C PRO A 572 -19.76 5.18 -9.31
N LYS A 573 -19.83 6.51 -9.33
CA LYS A 573 -19.23 7.46 -8.36
C LYS A 573 -17.71 7.59 -8.40
N VAL A 574 -17.00 6.57 -8.88
CA VAL A 574 -15.53 6.57 -8.96
C VAL A 574 -15.04 6.74 -10.40
N GLY A 575 -15.64 6.07 -11.38
CA GLY A 575 -15.13 5.91 -12.72
C GLY A 575 -14.21 4.70 -12.79
N GLU A 576 -13.03 4.80 -13.41
CA GLU A 576 -12.05 3.72 -13.49
C GLU A 576 -11.62 3.26 -12.11
N LEU A 577 -11.80 1.96 -11.86
CA LEU A 577 -11.39 1.27 -10.64
C LEU A 577 -10.23 0.30 -10.90
N MET A 578 -10.22 -0.37 -12.04
CA MET A 578 -9.18 -1.30 -12.50
C MET A 578 -8.84 -1.01 -13.94
N GLY A 579 -7.56 -1.09 -14.28
CA GLY A 579 -7.06 -1.09 -15.64
C GLY A 579 -6.28 -2.38 -15.90
N GLY A 580 -6.47 -3.00 -17.06
CA GLY A 580 -5.84 -4.27 -17.41
C GLY A 580 -5.63 -4.46 -18.89
N SER A 581 -4.96 -5.54 -19.27
CA SER A 581 -4.79 -5.91 -20.68
C SER A 581 -4.32 -7.34 -20.86
N GLN A 582 -4.55 -7.90 -22.01
CA GLN A 582 -3.69 -8.96 -22.50
C GLN A 582 -2.32 -8.38 -22.84
N ARG A 583 -1.25 -9.09 -22.46
CA ARG A 583 0.14 -8.65 -22.64
C ARG A 583 0.62 -9.05 -24.04
N GLU A 584 1.53 -8.26 -24.63
CA GLU A 584 2.11 -8.57 -25.93
C GLU A 584 3.06 -9.77 -25.80
N GLU A 585 2.66 -10.90 -26.33
CA GLU A 585 3.43 -12.14 -26.31
C GLU A 585 4.36 -12.31 -27.53
N ARG A 586 4.15 -11.50 -28.60
CA ARG A 586 4.92 -11.56 -29.85
C ARG A 586 6.17 -10.70 -29.73
N LEU A 587 7.35 -11.35 -29.77
CA LEU A 587 8.64 -10.69 -29.55
C LEU A 587 8.89 -9.53 -30.54
N ASP A 588 8.67 -9.76 -31.84
CA ASP A 588 8.91 -8.76 -32.89
C ASP A 588 7.99 -7.53 -32.80
N VAL A 589 6.77 -7.74 -32.30
CA VAL A 589 5.81 -6.64 -32.06
C VAL A 589 6.23 -5.84 -30.83
N LEU A 590 6.59 -6.52 -29.74
CA LEU A 590 7.02 -5.87 -28.51
C LEU A 590 8.31 -5.06 -28.68
N GLU A 591 9.30 -5.61 -29.38
CA GLU A 591 10.55 -4.91 -29.70
C GLU A 591 10.30 -3.62 -30.47
N ARG A 592 9.44 -3.66 -31.47
CA ARG A 592 9.06 -2.47 -32.26
C ARG A 592 8.34 -1.43 -31.39
N LYS A 593 7.40 -1.84 -30.52
CA LYS A 593 6.70 -0.94 -29.63
C LYS A 593 7.61 -0.24 -28.63
N ILE A 594 8.60 -0.95 -28.09
CA ILE A 594 9.62 -0.36 -27.19
C ILE A 594 10.40 0.74 -27.94
N GLU A 595 10.77 0.49 -29.21
CA GLU A 595 11.45 1.47 -30.05
C GLU A 595 10.55 2.69 -30.39
N GLU A 596 9.27 2.45 -30.72
CA GLU A 596 8.30 3.46 -31.07
C GLU A 596 8.07 4.47 -29.93
N VAL A 597 8.05 4.01 -28.67
CA VAL A 597 7.89 4.88 -27.49
C VAL A 597 9.23 5.44 -26.97
N GLY A 598 10.36 5.14 -27.64
CA GLY A 598 11.66 5.70 -27.33
C GLY A 598 12.34 5.13 -26.07
N LEU A 599 11.93 3.94 -25.63
CA LEU A 599 12.55 3.24 -24.50
C LEU A 599 13.84 2.52 -24.94
N GLU A 600 14.83 2.46 -24.05
CA GLU A 600 16.11 1.77 -24.31
C GLU A 600 15.91 0.25 -24.20
N LYS A 601 16.05 -0.49 -25.30
CA LYS A 601 15.92 -1.97 -25.34
C LYS A 601 16.83 -2.67 -24.32
N GLU A 602 18.01 -2.11 -24.09
CA GLU A 602 19.01 -2.64 -23.16
C GLU A 602 18.49 -2.66 -21.72
N SER A 603 17.57 -1.78 -21.36
CA SER A 603 16.93 -1.75 -20.05
C SER A 603 15.84 -2.81 -19.89
N TYR A 604 15.29 -3.31 -20.99
CA TYR A 604 14.21 -4.31 -21.03
C TYR A 604 14.64 -5.67 -21.61
N TRP A 605 15.96 -5.93 -21.75
CA TRP A 605 16.49 -7.17 -22.32
C TRP A 605 15.88 -8.44 -21.70
N TRP A 606 15.74 -8.45 -20.39
CA TRP A 606 15.16 -9.56 -19.61
C TRP A 606 13.66 -9.75 -19.88
N TYR A 607 12.93 -8.66 -20.11
CA TYR A 607 11.49 -8.68 -20.43
C TYR A 607 11.26 -9.21 -21.85
N LEU A 608 12.12 -8.85 -22.79
CA LEU A 608 12.14 -9.39 -24.15
C LEU A 608 12.49 -10.90 -24.17
N GLU A 609 13.40 -11.35 -23.28
CA GLU A 609 13.75 -12.77 -23.18
C GLU A 609 12.58 -13.63 -22.72
N LEU A 610 11.62 -13.12 -21.94
CA LEU A 610 10.39 -13.84 -21.60
C LEU A 610 9.58 -14.20 -22.86
N ARG A 611 9.62 -13.35 -23.89
CA ARG A 611 8.93 -13.61 -25.17
C ARG A 611 9.72 -14.54 -26.08
N LYS A 612 11.01 -14.64 -25.86
CA LYS A 612 11.92 -15.49 -26.65
C LYS A 612 11.91 -16.96 -26.19
N TYR A 613 11.66 -17.20 -24.92
CA TYR A 613 11.81 -18.51 -24.31
C TYR A 613 10.48 -19.07 -23.78
N GLY A 614 9.61 -19.54 -24.67
CA GLY A 614 8.37 -20.22 -24.31
C GLY A 614 7.25 -19.26 -23.88
N SER A 615 7.12 -18.14 -24.58
CA SER A 615 6.03 -17.20 -24.37
C SER A 615 4.66 -17.85 -24.56
N VAL A 616 3.70 -17.38 -23.80
CA VAL A 616 2.29 -17.79 -23.87
C VAL A 616 1.40 -16.54 -23.87
N PRO A 617 0.17 -16.62 -24.40
CA PRO A 617 -0.82 -15.59 -24.10
C PRO A 617 -0.95 -15.44 -22.59
N HIS A 618 -0.91 -14.23 -22.10
CA HIS A 618 -1.10 -13.92 -20.68
C HIS A 618 -1.71 -12.53 -20.53
N SER A 619 -2.38 -12.31 -19.42
CA SER A 619 -3.15 -11.11 -19.17
C SER A 619 -3.12 -10.75 -17.69
N GLY A 620 -3.51 -9.55 -17.35
CA GLY A 620 -3.60 -9.11 -15.96
C GLY A 620 -4.13 -7.71 -15.84
N PHE A 621 -4.48 -7.34 -14.61
CA PHE A 621 -4.99 -6.02 -14.30
C PHE A 621 -4.37 -5.42 -13.03
N GLY A 622 -4.43 -4.11 -12.90
CA GLY A 622 -4.08 -3.37 -11.70
C GLY A 622 -5.31 -2.77 -11.05
N LEU A 623 -5.47 -2.98 -9.73
CA LEU A 623 -6.49 -2.32 -8.92
C LEU A 623 -5.83 -1.43 -7.88
N GLY A 624 -6.12 -0.13 -7.91
CA GLY A 624 -5.77 0.78 -6.82
C GLY A 624 -6.59 0.49 -5.57
N PHE A 625 -5.96 -0.08 -4.55
CA PHE A 625 -6.68 -0.59 -3.37
C PHE A 625 -7.40 0.53 -2.60
N GLU A 626 -6.84 1.71 -2.52
CA GLU A 626 -7.47 2.88 -1.91
C GLU A 626 -8.72 3.33 -2.67
N ARG A 627 -8.74 3.22 -4.02
CA ARG A 627 -9.94 3.48 -4.83
C ARG A 627 -11.05 2.48 -4.51
N LEU A 628 -10.70 1.20 -4.29
CA LEU A 628 -11.67 0.19 -3.85
C LEU A 628 -12.24 0.54 -2.48
N VAL A 629 -11.41 0.96 -1.52
CA VAL A 629 -11.89 1.40 -0.20
C VAL A 629 -12.77 2.64 -0.31
N GLN A 630 -12.43 3.62 -1.18
CA GLN A 630 -13.30 4.78 -1.47
C GLN A 630 -14.65 4.34 -2.01
N TYR A 631 -14.66 3.44 -2.99
CA TYR A 631 -15.87 2.93 -3.61
C TYR A 631 -16.81 2.28 -2.60
N VAL A 632 -16.25 1.43 -1.73
CA VAL A 632 -17.01 0.66 -0.73
C VAL A 632 -17.47 1.54 0.43
N THR A 633 -16.76 2.60 0.78
CA THR A 633 -17.11 3.47 1.93
C THR A 633 -17.89 4.73 1.53
N GLY A 634 -17.86 5.11 0.26
CA GLY A 634 -18.42 6.39 -0.22
C GLY A 634 -17.63 7.62 0.26
N VAL A 635 -16.40 7.46 0.74
CA VAL A 635 -15.53 8.56 1.16
C VAL A 635 -14.99 9.30 -0.07
N GLU A 636 -15.24 10.59 -0.16
CA GLU A 636 -14.94 11.38 -1.37
C GLU A 636 -13.42 11.59 -1.60
N ASN A 637 -12.62 11.67 -0.54
CA ASN A 637 -11.19 11.95 -0.67
C ASN A 637 -10.34 10.73 -0.29
N ILE A 638 -9.51 10.28 -1.22
CA ILE A 638 -8.64 9.10 -1.08
C ILE A 638 -7.70 9.18 0.14
N ARG A 639 -7.32 10.41 0.56
CA ARG A 639 -6.47 10.65 1.75
C ARG A 639 -7.13 10.25 3.07
N ASP A 640 -8.44 9.98 3.05
CA ASP A 640 -9.22 9.64 4.25
C ASP A 640 -9.55 8.14 4.37
N VAL A 641 -9.12 7.33 3.38
CA VAL A 641 -9.25 5.87 3.40
C VAL A 641 -7.92 5.13 3.62
N ILE A 642 -6.82 5.85 3.71
CA ILE A 642 -5.49 5.34 4.09
C ILE A 642 -5.06 5.95 5.42
N ALA A 643 -4.36 5.18 6.26
CA ALA A 643 -4.00 5.62 7.61
C ALA A 643 -3.06 6.84 7.61
N PHE A 644 -2.01 6.79 6.79
CA PHE A 644 -0.94 7.80 6.69
C PHE A 644 -0.74 8.19 5.21
N PRO A 645 -1.54 9.13 4.68
CA PRO A 645 -1.46 9.49 3.27
C PRO A 645 -0.16 10.22 2.94
N ARG A 646 0.40 9.92 1.75
CA ARG A 646 1.52 10.64 1.15
C ARG A 646 1.00 11.39 -0.07
N TYR A 647 1.26 12.69 -0.13
CA TYR A 647 0.82 13.58 -1.21
C TYR A 647 1.73 14.82 -1.26
N PRO A 648 1.72 15.63 -2.32
CA PRO A 648 2.57 16.82 -2.42
C PRO A 648 2.48 17.71 -1.17
N GLY A 649 3.63 18.00 -0.56
CA GLY A 649 3.75 18.79 0.67
C GLY A 649 3.41 18.06 1.97
N SER A 650 3.23 16.73 1.97
CA SER A 650 2.93 15.97 3.20
C SER A 650 3.52 14.57 3.18
N ALA A 651 4.48 14.35 4.08
CA ALA A 651 5.11 13.06 4.35
C ALA A 651 5.27 12.78 5.85
N ASP A 652 4.58 13.55 6.72
CA ASP A 652 4.62 13.41 8.16
C ASP A 652 4.05 12.07 8.64
N PHE A 653 4.54 11.59 9.80
CA PHE A 653 4.23 10.30 10.42
C PHE A 653 4.82 9.12 9.65
#